data_4be8ed3f231850282b04bf48685e3b99
#
_entry.id   4be8ed3f231850282b04bf48685e3b99
#
_cell.length_a   1.000
_cell.length_b   1.000
_cell.length_c   1.000
_cell.angle_alpha   90.00
_cell.angle_beta   90.00
_cell.angle_gamma   90.00
#
_symmetry.space_group_name_H-M   'P 1'
#
loop_
_entity.id
_entity.type
_entity.pdbx_description
1 polymer ?
#
loop_
_entity_poly.entity_id
_entity_poly.type
_entity_poly.pdbx_seq_one_letter_code
_entity_poly.pdbx_strand_id
1 'polypeptide(L)'
;MRDYEKKRYKDGLTIIKKLCSKLNTVEMDCAQEILLECQQYLMTLEAELEKELRREDVSSLLSELDQLVHIVSNDIVSDKCIQRLSDGICGVIKQLDEIPCRKIIVFLPYKASMWDAFDSVYQAARSDQRVNVLVMPIPYRSYDKQSDCWHEHYEGESFPSDIKVIDYKNYNLADMEPDYIFIHNPYDQYNYVTRVHEEFFSTKLVEYTEHLVYIPYDVVLGTKIDENFCKMPGVQNAWRVIVQSEEVRQTYIKWTDPKKVLALGSPKIDAVVNHKVNRDELPASWKEKCDGKKVFLYNTHLSSIISEGDLFIKRLQKVWKYFQNHQEITLLWRPHPLSLQTAQAMNPGFLKAYLYMVEQFKILDNCIYDDTSDLDRAIALSDAYMGDYSSLVMLFGFTGKPIYLHSWLKKDYIEYDKVYALGGVRDGKNFWIPHMHYNALLKIDANSMKINEYIDIPFEGKNEEFLFEKTYLIDRYLLLVPYLADNFVWYDTVHRKFSKVQYNSQTGEKLFCSIITDKYLFLFAYCTANASIRIDLQTRQFESFDMNYGLLKKYIDVPYDHVWSKGGVWYEGKCWLGLRQSNGIVSITPGGDMEYYSIDAKGEGIRDITYDGSNFWIVPMLGAEIICWNEKKGIINRFYCQDIDGNAKGVFTGALCTIDFMWILPSKVNYVLRINKITGEMRKIYISIDTNAIECGGELFSWYQLRENSIYLFPYSYPEIIELDIISLNIKYHPIELEENIRKKEFLLQMQKFDMHTLNDCIYKDTIFSLEEFSNSVMRDTEDLQLHRKQLMNKYATNVDGNSGNMIWHSLMEDDKGIGN
;
A
#
# COMPACT_ATOMS: atom_id res chain seq x y z
N MET A 1 -32.39 -29.68 14.30
CA MET A 1 -33.69 -29.10 13.92
C MET A 1 -33.59 -27.59 14.00
N ARG A 2 -34.13 -26.87 13.04
CA ARG A 2 -34.17 -25.40 12.99
C ARG A 2 -35.43 -24.89 13.75
N ASP A 3 -35.38 -23.60 14.14
CA ASP A 3 -36.48 -22.94 14.84
C ASP A 3 -37.79 -22.94 14.03
N TYR A 4 -37.72 -22.63 12.73
CA TYR A 4 -38.90 -22.62 11.86
C TYR A 4 -39.47 -24.01 11.62
N GLU A 5 -38.62 -25.06 11.50
CA GLU A 5 -39.04 -26.46 11.37
C GLU A 5 -39.75 -26.90 12.63
N LYS A 6 -39.18 -26.61 13.81
CA LYS A 6 -39.76 -26.87 15.11
C LYS A 6 -41.13 -26.21 15.24
N LYS A 7 -41.24 -24.95 14.81
CA LYS A 7 -42.52 -24.21 14.79
C LYS A 7 -43.51 -24.84 13.82
N ARG A 8 -43.10 -25.16 12.58
CA ARG A 8 -43.94 -25.84 11.59
C ARG A 8 -44.51 -27.15 12.12
N TYR A 9 -43.67 -27.97 12.77
CA TYR A 9 -44.11 -29.24 13.36
C TYR A 9 -45.12 -29.02 14.51
N LYS A 10 -44.87 -28.07 15.37
CA LYS A 10 -45.78 -27.72 16.47
C LYS A 10 -47.10 -27.15 15.97
N ASP A 11 -47.10 -26.30 14.96
CA ASP A 11 -48.30 -25.75 14.36
C ASP A 11 -49.13 -26.84 13.69
N GLY A 12 -48.52 -27.76 12.95
CA GLY A 12 -49.15 -28.92 12.35
C GLY A 12 -49.80 -29.85 13.41
N LEU A 13 -49.04 -30.20 14.45
CA LEU A 13 -49.56 -30.97 15.58
C LEU A 13 -50.73 -30.27 16.29
N THR A 14 -50.66 -28.95 16.41
CA THR A 14 -51.76 -28.16 17.01
C THR A 14 -53.03 -28.20 16.12
N ILE A 15 -52.86 -28.19 14.79
CA ILE A 15 -53.95 -28.33 13.83
C ILE A 15 -54.58 -29.75 13.99
N ILE A 16 -53.76 -30.79 14.02
CA ILE A 16 -54.18 -32.16 14.23
C ILE A 16 -55.00 -32.26 15.53
N LYS A 17 -54.47 -31.72 16.64
CA LYS A 17 -55.22 -31.71 17.92
C LYS A 17 -56.58 -31.06 17.81
N LYS A 18 -56.70 -29.93 17.08
CA LYS A 18 -57.97 -29.26 16.81
C LYS A 18 -58.93 -30.08 15.96
N LEU A 19 -58.40 -30.77 14.93
CA LEU A 19 -59.17 -31.67 14.06
C LEU A 19 -59.68 -32.86 14.84
N CYS A 20 -58.84 -33.53 15.65
CA CYS A 20 -59.23 -34.63 16.52
C CYS A 20 -60.35 -34.24 17.52
N SER A 21 -60.28 -33.03 18.07
CA SER A 21 -61.33 -32.54 18.99
C SER A 21 -62.71 -32.40 18.34
N LYS A 22 -62.81 -32.37 17.02
CA LYS A 22 -64.06 -32.26 16.25
C LYS A 22 -64.56 -33.60 15.74
N LEU A 23 -63.88 -34.72 15.90
CA LEU A 23 -64.20 -36.01 15.34
C LEU A 23 -65.62 -36.53 15.80
N ASN A 24 -66.01 -36.24 17.06
CA ASN A 24 -67.30 -36.59 17.57
C ASN A 24 -68.46 -35.70 17.08
N THR A 25 -68.18 -34.63 16.35
CA THR A 25 -69.18 -33.63 15.89
C THR A 25 -69.42 -33.70 14.39
N VAL A 26 -68.75 -34.60 13.66
CA VAL A 26 -68.81 -34.74 12.18
C VAL A 26 -69.39 -36.11 11.82
N GLU A 27 -69.93 -36.31 10.60
CA GLU A 27 -70.39 -37.60 10.08
C GLU A 27 -69.25 -38.61 9.99
N MET A 28 -69.52 -39.91 10.05
CA MET A 28 -68.57 -40.99 10.19
C MET A 28 -67.56 -41.04 9.00
N ASP A 29 -68.06 -40.79 7.78
CA ASP A 29 -67.16 -40.77 6.58
C ASP A 29 -66.16 -39.62 6.64
N CYS A 30 -66.57 -38.44 7.06
CA CYS A 30 -65.69 -37.26 7.22
C CYS A 30 -64.73 -37.46 8.39
N ALA A 31 -65.13 -38.16 9.46
CA ALA A 31 -64.23 -38.52 10.57
C ALA A 31 -63.14 -39.49 10.13
N GLN A 32 -63.40 -40.42 9.20
CA GLN A 32 -62.38 -41.32 8.65
C GLN A 32 -61.37 -40.57 7.74
N GLU A 33 -61.85 -39.63 6.91
CA GLU A 33 -60.94 -38.77 6.10
C GLU A 33 -59.96 -37.94 6.99
N ILE A 34 -60.53 -37.31 8.07
CA ILE A 34 -59.71 -36.57 9.02
C ILE A 34 -58.65 -37.46 9.68
N LEU A 35 -59.02 -38.68 10.10
CA LEU A 35 -58.02 -39.58 10.70
C LEU A 35 -56.95 -40.03 9.72
N LEU A 36 -57.27 -40.24 8.45
CA LEU A 36 -56.34 -40.59 7.42
C LEU A 36 -55.34 -39.46 7.18
N GLU A 37 -55.77 -38.22 7.11
CA GLU A 37 -54.92 -37.04 6.99
C GLU A 37 -53.99 -36.87 8.21
N CYS A 38 -54.50 -37.05 9.43
CA CYS A 38 -53.71 -37.03 10.66
C CYS A 38 -52.64 -38.13 10.67
N GLN A 39 -53.02 -39.36 10.23
CA GLN A 39 -52.07 -40.46 10.11
C GLN A 39 -50.91 -40.11 9.14
N GLN A 40 -51.29 -39.66 7.95
CA GLN A 40 -50.26 -39.26 6.93
C GLN A 40 -49.31 -38.19 7.44
N TYR A 41 -49.84 -37.18 8.13
CA TYR A 41 -48.96 -36.12 8.70
C TYR A 41 -48.05 -36.65 9.79
N LEU A 42 -48.54 -37.47 10.73
CA LEU A 42 -47.74 -38.07 11.81
C LEU A 42 -46.61 -38.96 11.27
N MET A 43 -46.94 -39.80 10.27
CA MET A 43 -45.93 -40.63 9.57
C MET A 43 -44.89 -39.78 8.83
N THR A 44 -45.29 -38.67 8.20
CA THR A 44 -44.37 -37.77 7.54
C THR A 44 -43.44 -37.06 8.54
N LEU A 45 -44.01 -36.59 9.65
CA LEU A 45 -43.27 -35.97 10.74
C LEU A 45 -42.24 -36.95 11.35
N GLU A 46 -42.62 -38.19 11.56
CA GLU A 46 -41.73 -39.24 12.07
C GLU A 46 -40.55 -39.45 11.12
N ALA A 47 -40.81 -39.61 9.83
CA ALA A 47 -39.78 -39.79 8.81
C ALA A 47 -38.83 -38.58 8.66
N GLU A 48 -39.36 -37.33 8.75
CA GLU A 48 -38.58 -36.12 8.73
C GLU A 48 -37.66 -36.04 9.98
N LEU A 49 -38.17 -36.32 11.16
CA LEU A 49 -37.41 -36.29 12.42
C LEU A 49 -36.33 -37.38 12.47
N GLU A 50 -36.57 -38.59 11.97
CA GLU A 50 -35.57 -39.67 11.87
C GLU A 50 -34.41 -39.26 10.91
N LYS A 51 -34.69 -38.53 9.88
CA LYS A 51 -33.72 -38.06 8.91
C LYS A 51 -32.83 -36.92 9.46
N GLU A 52 -33.42 -36.01 10.23
CA GLU A 52 -32.76 -34.78 10.69
C GLU A 52 -32.01 -34.91 12.02
N LEU A 53 -32.43 -35.82 12.86
CA LEU A 53 -31.93 -35.93 14.24
C LEU A 53 -31.30 -37.32 14.49
N ARG A 54 -30.34 -37.36 15.41
CA ARG A 54 -29.71 -38.64 15.80
C ARG A 54 -30.78 -39.46 16.51
N ARG A 55 -30.92 -40.72 16.13
CA ARG A 55 -31.90 -41.64 16.68
C ARG A 55 -31.85 -41.79 18.21
N GLU A 56 -30.67 -41.62 18.80
CA GLU A 56 -30.46 -41.64 20.25
C GLU A 56 -31.07 -40.45 20.97
N ASP A 57 -31.09 -39.25 20.31
CA ASP A 57 -31.58 -38.02 20.93
C ASP A 57 -33.11 -37.89 20.88
N VAL A 58 -33.77 -38.67 20.03
CA VAL A 58 -35.21 -38.56 19.74
C VAL A 58 -35.98 -39.88 19.89
N SER A 59 -35.35 -40.90 20.43
CA SER A 59 -35.96 -42.24 20.56
C SER A 59 -37.29 -42.25 21.31
N SER A 60 -37.44 -41.45 22.36
CA SER A 60 -38.69 -41.28 23.13
C SER A 60 -39.76 -40.60 22.29
N LEU A 61 -39.41 -39.58 21.54
CA LEU A 61 -40.30 -38.79 20.68
C LEU A 61 -40.81 -39.65 19.51
N LEU A 62 -39.91 -40.41 18.85
CA LEU A 62 -40.30 -41.33 17.77
C LEU A 62 -41.23 -42.43 18.28
N SER A 63 -40.95 -43.03 19.48
CA SER A 63 -41.80 -44.02 20.10
C SER A 63 -43.21 -43.47 20.43
N GLU A 64 -43.32 -42.20 20.84
CA GLU A 64 -44.60 -41.57 21.11
C GLU A 64 -45.36 -41.23 19.82
N LEU A 65 -44.67 -40.83 18.75
CA LEU A 65 -45.24 -40.63 17.41
C LEU A 65 -45.79 -41.94 16.82
N ASP A 66 -45.00 -43.02 16.89
CA ASP A 66 -45.41 -44.36 16.44
C ASP A 66 -46.69 -44.86 17.20
N GLN A 67 -46.76 -44.59 18.50
CA GLN A 67 -47.99 -44.88 19.29
C GLN A 67 -49.19 -44.06 18.81
N LEU A 68 -48.98 -42.78 18.47
CA LEU A 68 -50.06 -41.94 17.95
C LEU A 68 -50.54 -42.43 16.57
N VAL A 69 -49.62 -42.81 15.69
CA VAL A 69 -49.91 -43.39 14.36
C VAL A 69 -50.75 -44.68 14.57
N HIS A 70 -50.35 -45.54 15.51
CA HIS A 70 -51.05 -46.76 15.81
C HIS A 70 -52.44 -46.50 16.36
N ILE A 71 -52.67 -45.52 17.26
CA ILE A 71 -53.94 -45.10 17.77
C ILE A 71 -54.91 -44.65 16.64
N VAL A 72 -54.39 -43.80 15.72
CA VAL A 72 -55.17 -43.27 14.58
C VAL A 72 -55.50 -44.36 13.60
N SER A 73 -54.66 -45.40 13.45
CA SER A 73 -54.85 -46.49 12.46
C SER A 73 -55.82 -47.55 12.89
N ASN A 74 -55.94 -47.86 14.21
CA ASN A 74 -56.57 -49.09 14.70
C ASN A 74 -57.74 -48.88 15.70
N ASP A 75 -57.86 -47.70 16.33
CA ASP A 75 -58.89 -47.44 17.34
C ASP A 75 -60.20 -46.91 16.72
N ILE A 76 -61.27 -47.36 17.24
CA ILE A 76 -62.63 -46.84 16.91
C ILE A 76 -62.77 -45.47 17.54
N VAL A 77 -63.27 -44.48 16.78
CA VAL A 77 -63.54 -43.10 17.23
C VAL A 77 -64.40 -43.15 18.52
N SER A 78 -63.80 -42.84 19.66
CA SER A 78 -64.45 -42.73 20.96
C SER A 78 -63.85 -41.57 21.75
N ASP A 79 -64.57 -40.99 22.68
CA ASP A 79 -64.05 -39.90 23.56
C ASP A 79 -62.76 -40.26 24.22
N LYS A 80 -62.59 -41.53 24.62
CA LYS A 80 -61.32 -42.02 25.20
C LYS A 80 -60.18 -42.07 24.21
N CYS A 81 -60.44 -42.39 22.95
CA CYS A 81 -59.43 -42.37 21.88
C CYS A 81 -59.00 -40.92 21.57
N ILE A 82 -59.98 -40.04 21.42
CA ILE A 82 -59.69 -38.59 21.19
C ILE A 82 -58.90 -37.98 22.33
N GLN A 83 -59.18 -38.27 23.57
CA GLN A 83 -58.43 -37.81 24.75
C GLN A 83 -56.97 -38.32 24.71
N ARG A 84 -56.77 -39.61 24.42
CA ARG A 84 -55.42 -40.21 24.29
C ARG A 84 -54.62 -39.57 23.21
N LEU A 85 -55.20 -39.30 22.03
CA LEU A 85 -54.58 -38.58 20.95
C LEU A 85 -54.17 -37.15 21.35
N SER A 86 -55.12 -36.46 21.99
CA SER A 86 -54.87 -35.09 22.47
C SER A 86 -53.72 -35.02 23.49
N ASP A 87 -53.71 -35.95 24.45
CA ASP A 87 -52.65 -35.99 25.49
C ASP A 87 -51.33 -36.41 24.91
N GLY A 88 -51.26 -37.37 24.00
CA GLY A 88 -50.05 -37.77 23.30
C GLY A 88 -49.53 -36.68 22.41
N ILE A 89 -50.37 -35.96 21.64
CA ILE A 89 -49.94 -34.80 20.86
C ILE A 89 -49.33 -33.71 21.76
N CYS A 90 -49.93 -33.49 22.96
CA CYS A 90 -49.34 -32.58 23.93
C CYS A 90 -47.93 -33.03 24.43
N GLY A 91 -47.77 -34.35 24.62
CA GLY A 91 -46.49 -34.98 24.96
C GLY A 91 -45.45 -34.75 23.90
N VAL A 92 -45.76 -35.03 22.64
CA VAL A 92 -44.90 -34.80 21.49
C VAL A 92 -44.48 -33.30 21.36
N ILE A 93 -45.46 -32.38 21.48
CA ILE A 93 -45.17 -30.94 21.46
C ILE A 93 -44.18 -30.55 22.57
N LYS A 94 -44.38 -31.07 23.78
CA LYS A 94 -43.49 -30.83 24.91
C LYS A 94 -42.10 -31.38 24.67
N GLN A 95 -41.96 -32.60 24.14
CA GLN A 95 -40.66 -33.17 23.79
C GLN A 95 -39.98 -32.42 22.67
N LEU A 96 -40.72 -31.93 21.67
CA LEU A 96 -40.20 -31.04 20.64
C LEU A 96 -39.64 -29.76 21.25
N ASP A 97 -40.29 -29.19 22.29
CA ASP A 97 -39.77 -27.99 22.97
C ASP A 97 -38.43 -28.22 23.66
N GLU A 98 -38.17 -29.42 24.14
CA GLU A 98 -36.96 -29.84 24.82
C GLU A 98 -35.79 -30.05 23.84
N ILE A 99 -36.07 -30.28 22.53
CA ILE A 99 -35.00 -30.41 21.50
C ILE A 99 -34.39 -29.03 21.23
N PRO A 100 -33.08 -28.86 21.41
CA PRO A 100 -32.43 -27.62 21.15
C PRO A 100 -32.47 -27.27 19.66
N CYS A 101 -32.86 -26.02 19.33
CA CYS A 101 -32.76 -25.54 17.98
C CYS A 101 -31.32 -25.24 17.64
N ARG A 102 -30.86 -25.68 16.44
CA ARG A 102 -29.51 -25.42 15.93
C ARG A 102 -29.61 -24.60 14.67
N LYS A 103 -28.85 -23.47 14.66
CA LYS A 103 -28.66 -22.65 13.48
C LYS A 103 -27.67 -23.32 12.53
N ILE A 104 -27.83 -23.10 11.25
CA ILE A 104 -26.86 -23.55 10.22
C ILE A 104 -25.95 -22.42 9.85
N ILE A 105 -24.66 -22.64 10.04
CA ILE A 105 -23.60 -21.71 9.76
C ILE A 105 -22.75 -22.27 8.62
N VAL A 106 -22.55 -21.48 7.55
CA VAL A 106 -21.79 -21.92 6.38
C VAL A 106 -20.61 -20.97 6.16
N PHE A 107 -19.40 -21.52 6.14
CA PHE A 107 -18.19 -20.82 5.73
C PHE A 107 -17.90 -21.14 4.28
N LEU A 108 -17.66 -20.08 3.45
CA LEU A 108 -17.39 -20.17 2.02
C LEU A 108 -15.96 -19.73 1.67
N PRO A 109 -14.93 -20.49 2.04
CA PRO A 109 -13.58 -20.22 1.61
C PRO A 109 -13.40 -20.60 0.13
N TYR A 110 -12.60 -19.81 -0.66
CA TYR A 110 -12.31 -20.17 -2.04
C TYR A 110 -10.86 -20.68 -2.25
N LYS A 111 -9.95 -20.41 -1.31
CA LYS A 111 -8.58 -20.95 -1.30
C LYS A 111 -8.23 -21.55 0.05
N ALA A 112 -7.64 -22.73 0.05
CA ALA A 112 -7.20 -23.40 1.26
C ALA A 112 -6.13 -22.58 2.02
N SER A 113 -5.24 -21.90 1.30
CA SER A 113 -4.20 -21.02 1.86
C SER A 113 -4.73 -19.77 2.58
N MET A 114 -6.03 -19.48 2.50
CA MET A 114 -6.69 -18.34 3.16
C MET A 114 -7.62 -18.80 4.29
N TRP A 115 -7.57 -20.08 4.66
CA TRP A 115 -8.40 -20.63 5.72
C TRP A 115 -8.17 -19.98 7.09
N ASP A 116 -6.96 -19.54 7.35
CA ASP A 116 -6.55 -18.79 8.55
C ASP A 116 -7.41 -17.54 8.83
N ALA A 117 -8.06 -16.98 7.79
CA ALA A 117 -9.01 -15.88 7.94
C ALA A 117 -10.36 -16.29 8.59
N PHE A 118 -10.63 -17.57 8.70
CA PHE A 118 -11.86 -18.11 9.30
C PHE A 118 -11.62 -19.01 10.51
N ASP A 119 -10.46 -19.63 10.61
CA ASP A 119 -10.24 -20.77 11.51
C ASP A 119 -10.65 -20.47 12.96
N SER A 120 -10.20 -19.38 13.56
CA SER A 120 -10.54 -19.10 14.97
C SER A 120 -12.04 -18.84 15.19
N VAL A 121 -12.74 -18.25 14.21
CA VAL A 121 -14.22 -18.09 14.27
C VAL A 121 -14.91 -19.42 14.06
N TYR A 122 -14.41 -20.25 13.14
CA TYR A 122 -14.91 -21.62 12.92
C TYR A 122 -14.78 -22.48 14.19
N GLN A 123 -13.63 -22.44 14.88
CA GLN A 123 -13.44 -23.19 16.13
C GLN A 123 -14.37 -22.70 17.23
N ALA A 124 -14.58 -21.38 17.36
CA ALA A 124 -15.53 -20.81 18.30
C ALA A 124 -16.97 -21.27 17.99
N ALA A 125 -17.38 -21.18 16.74
CA ALA A 125 -18.70 -21.63 16.29
C ALA A 125 -18.90 -23.16 16.48
N ARG A 126 -17.88 -23.97 16.12
CA ARG A 126 -17.92 -25.44 16.27
C ARG A 126 -18.08 -25.89 17.72
N SER A 127 -17.60 -25.10 18.66
CA SER A 127 -17.70 -25.36 20.10
C SER A 127 -19.09 -25.03 20.67
N ASP A 128 -19.91 -24.30 19.93
CA ASP A 128 -21.25 -23.89 20.35
C ASP A 128 -22.30 -24.96 19.99
N GLN A 129 -22.91 -25.53 20.97
CA GLN A 129 -23.92 -26.58 20.79
C GLN A 129 -25.21 -26.11 20.09
N ARG A 130 -25.43 -24.78 20.02
CA ARG A 130 -26.62 -24.19 19.41
C ARG A 130 -26.54 -24.13 17.89
N VAL A 131 -25.42 -24.49 17.30
CA VAL A 131 -25.20 -24.34 15.84
C VAL A 131 -24.70 -25.65 15.22
N ASN A 132 -24.94 -25.78 13.92
CA ASN A 132 -24.33 -26.77 13.05
C ASN A 132 -23.44 -26.03 12.05
N VAL A 133 -22.13 -26.27 12.11
CA VAL A 133 -21.16 -25.54 11.31
C VAL A 133 -20.70 -26.37 10.12
N LEU A 134 -20.78 -25.79 8.95
CA LEU A 134 -20.40 -26.37 7.66
C LEU A 134 -19.29 -25.53 7.00
N VAL A 135 -18.33 -26.23 6.41
CA VAL A 135 -17.29 -25.58 5.59
C VAL A 135 -17.49 -26.07 4.16
N MET A 136 -17.82 -25.15 3.27
CA MET A 136 -18.07 -25.43 1.86
C MET A 136 -17.10 -24.61 0.99
N PRO A 137 -15.96 -25.18 0.62
CA PRO A 137 -15.05 -24.52 -0.33
C PRO A 137 -15.77 -24.25 -1.65
N ILE A 138 -15.58 -23.06 -2.19
CA ILE A 138 -16.25 -22.63 -3.43
C ILE A 138 -15.27 -22.51 -4.59
N PRO A 139 -15.70 -22.77 -5.84
CA PRO A 139 -14.85 -22.65 -7.02
C PRO A 139 -14.52 -21.17 -7.30
N TYR A 140 -13.34 -20.96 -7.89
CA TYR A 140 -12.90 -19.66 -8.33
C TYR A 140 -12.21 -19.74 -9.70
N ARG A 141 -12.08 -18.61 -10.37
CA ARG A 141 -11.42 -18.48 -11.67
C ARG A 141 -10.22 -17.56 -11.58
N SER A 142 -9.13 -17.91 -12.22
CA SER A 142 -7.97 -17.04 -12.45
C SER A 142 -7.87 -16.62 -13.92
N TYR A 143 -7.55 -15.35 -14.16
CA TYR A 143 -7.38 -14.81 -15.49
C TYR A 143 -5.94 -15.00 -15.97
N ASP A 144 -5.77 -15.66 -17.10
CA ASP A 144 -4.49 -15.78 -17.78
C ASP A 144 -4.39 -14.74 -18.91
N LYS A 145 -3.47 -13.80 -18.75
CA LYS A 145 -3.22 -12.73 -19.74
C LYS A 145 -2.65 -13.22 -21.07
N GLN A 146 -1.97 -14.38 -21.09
CA GLN A 146 -1.34 -14.89 -22.32
C GLN A 146 -2.38 -15.54 -23.23
N SER A 147 -3.29 -16.30 -22.65
CA SER A 147 -4.38 -16.96 -23.38
C SER A 147 -5.67 -16.14 -23.47
N ASP A 148 -5.74 -14.99 -22.78
CA ASP A 148 -6.95 -14.15 -22.65
C ASP A 148 -8.17 -14.94 -22.14
N CYS A 149 -7.95 -15.88 -21.22
CA CYS A 149 -8.96 -16.82 -20.76
C CYS A 149 -9.02 -16.89 -19.22
N TRP A 150 -10.21 -17.24 -18.72
CA TRP A 150 -10.44 -17.58 -17.33
C TRP A 150 -10.34 -19.09 -17.13
N HIS A 151 -9.52 -19.53 -16.16
CA HIS A 151 -9.38 -20.93 -15.78
C HIS A 151 -10.05 -21.16 -14.43
N GLU A 152 -10.88 -22.20 -14.36
CA GLU A 152 -11.58 -22.56 -13.16
C GLU A 152 -10.73 -23.45 -12.24
N HIS A 153 -10.81 -23.22 -10.94
CA HIS A 153 -10.08 -23.92 -9.88
C HIS A 153 -11.02 -24.30 -8.75
N TYR A 154 -10.74 -25.42 -8.10
CA TYR A 154 -11.41 -25.87 -6.90
C TYR A 154 -10.40 -26.52 -5.97
N GLU A 155 -10.34 -26.08 -4.71
CA GLU A 155 -9.32 -26.51 -3.73
C GLU A 155 -9.92 -27.30 -2.56
N GLY A 156 -11.12 -27.90 -2.68
CA GLY A 156 -11.80 -28.59 -1.58
C GLY A 156 -10.99 -29.71 -0.93
N GLU A 157 -10.12 -30.39 -1.69
CA GLU A 157 -9.25 -31.47 -1.18
C GLU A 157 -7.99 -30.95 -0.48
N SER A 158 -7.68 -29.66 -0.60
CA SER A 158 -6.45 -29.04 -0.06
C SER A 158 -6.62 -28.49 1.35
N PHE A 159 -7.83 -28.60 1.95
CA PHE A 159 -8.08 -28.13 3.30
C PHE A 159 -7.51 -29.09 4.36
N PRO A 160 -7.20 -28.62 5.58
CA PRO A 160 -6.72 -29.46 6.68
C PRO A 160 -7.66 -30.66 6.93
N SER A 161 -7.10 -31.83 7.21
CA SER A 161 -7.86 -33.08 7.35
C SER A 161 -8.81 -33.13 8.54
N ASP A 162 -8.63 -32.26 9.53
CA ASP A 162 -9.49 -32.11 10.71
C ASP A 162 -10.73 -31.25 10.42
N ILE A 163 -10.79 -30.60 9.25
CA ILE A 163 -11.92 -29.81 8.79
C ILE A 163 -12.79 -30.66 7.88
N LYS A 164 -14.03 -30.90 8.30
CA LYS A 164 -14.99 -31.59 7.45
C LYS A 164 -15.55 -30.63 6.39
N VAL A 165 -15.01 -30.73 5.19
CA VAL A 165 -15.51 -29.98 4.05
C VAL A 165 -16.70 -30.67 3.39
N ILE A 166 -17.60 -29.88 2.82
CA ILE A 166 -18.72 -30.30 2.00
C ILE A 166 -18.50 -29.84 0.57
N ASP A 167 -18.67 -30.74 -0.39
CA ASP A 167 -18.60 -30.35 -1.81
C ASP A 167 -19.79 -29.48 -2.16
N TYR A 168 -19.55 -28.30 -2.71
CA TYR A 168 -20.55 -27.32 -3.12
C TYR A 168 -21.57 -27.90 -4.15
N LYS A 169 -21.18 -28.90 -4.93
CA LYS A 169 -22.07 -29.59 -5.88
C LYS A 169 -23.15 -30.42 -5.21
N ASN A 170 -22.92 -30.84 -3.97
CA ASN A 170 -23.80 -31.68 -3.20
C ASN A 170 -24.65 -30.91 -2.17
N TYR A 171 -24.53 -29.57 -2.18
CA TYR A 171 -25.19 -28.73 -1.18
C TYR A 171 -25.79 -27.48 -1.84
N ASN A 172 -27.11 -27.42 -1.88
CA ASN A 172 -27.84 -26.28 -2.44
C ASN A 172 -28.14 -25.25 -1.33
N LEU A 173 -27.50 -24.08 -1.42
CA LEU A 173 -27.73 -22.99 -0.44
C LEU A 173 -29.15 -22.45 -0.45
N ALA A 174 -29.83 -22.43 -1.63
CA ALA A 174 -31.20 -21.97 -1.74
C ALA A 174 -32.19 -22.87 -1.01
N ASP A 175 -31.98 -24.20 -1.08
CA ASP A 175 -32.85 -25.18 -0.39
C ASP A 175 -32.56 -25.24 1.11
N MET A 176 -31.30 -24.91 1.49
CA MET A 176 -30.82 -25.04 2.87
C MET A 176 -31.01 -23.77 3.70
N GLU A 177 -31.21 -22.62 3.08
CA GLU A 177 -31.43 -21.32 3.73
C GLU A 177 -30.58 -21.13 5.01
N PRO A 178 -29.24 -21.10 4.93
CA PRO A 178 -28.37 -21.03 6.12
C PRO A 178 -28.67 -19.78 6.95
N ASP A 179 -28.63 -19.89 8.27
CA ASP A 179 -28.83 -18.75 9.18
C ASP A 179 -27.71 -17.73 9.04
N TYR A 180 -26.46 -18.20 8.81
CA TYR A 180 -25.29 -17.32 8.57
C TYR A 180 -24.45 -17.87 7.43
N ILE A 181 -23.98 -16.96 6.58
CA ILE A 181 -22.96 -17.25 5.57
C ILE A 181 -21.76 -16.34 5.81
N PHE A 182 -20.57 -16.94 5.91
CA PHE A 182 -19.30 -16.25 6.06
C PHE A 182 -18.54 -16.22 4.75
N ILE A 183 -18.14 -15.02 4.31
CA ILE A 183 -17.29 -14.80 3.13
C ILE A 183 -16.05 -14.00 3.50
N HIS A 184 -14.95 -14.22 2.76
CA HIS A 184 -13.72 -13.44 2.90
C HIS A 184 -13.31 -12.70 1.61
N ASN A 185 -14.03 -12.93 0.51
CA ASN A 185 -13.81 -12.23 -0.77
C ASN A 185 -14.87 -11.14 -0.95
N PRO A 186 -14.50 -9.84 -1.03
CA PRO A 186 -15.47 -8.77 -1.14
C PRO A 186 -15.79 -8.36 -2.58
N TYR A 187 -15.06 -8.89 -3.59
CA TYR A 187 -14.96 -8.24 -4.91
C TYR A 187 -16.06 -8.60 -5.89
N ASP A 188 -16.71 -9.76 -5.77
CA ASP A 188 -17.60 -10.30 -6.79
C ASP A 188 -16.96 -10.19 -8.19
N GLN A 189 -17.59 -9.47 -9.15
CA GLN A 189 -17.09 -9.29 -10.51
C GLN A 189 -15.91 -8.31 -10.64
N TYR A 190 -15.58 -7.54 -9.61
CA TYR A 190 -14.57 -6.46 -9.68
C TYR A 190 -13.13 -6.93 -9.49
N ASN A 191 -12.88 -8.21 -9.21
CA ASN A 191 -11.54 -8.76 -9.23
C ASN A 191 -11.21 -9.27 -10.65
N TYR A 192 -10.23 -8.63 -11.28
CA TYR A 192 -9.82 -8.96 -12.67
C TYR A 192 -8.69 -10.00 -12.74
N VAL A 193 -8.21 -10.49 -11.60
CA VAL A 193 -7.12 -11.48 -11.51
C VAL A 193 -7.63 -12.83 -11.01
N THR A 194 -8.40 -12.80 -9.91
CA THR A 194 -8.95 -14.00 -9.28
C THR A 194 -10.38 -13.73 -8.83
N ARG A 195 -11.34 -14.46 -9.34
CA ARG A 195 -12.77 -14.23 -9.12
C ARG A 195 -13.45 -15.50 -8.64
N VAL A 196 -14.26 -15.43 -7.57
CA VAL A 196 -15.13 -16.54 -7.17
C VAL A 196 -16.19 -16.80 -8.27
N HIS A 197 -16.71 -18.02 -8.34
CA HIS A 197 -17.76 -18.34 -9.29
C HIS A 197 -19.01 -17.48 -9.03
N GLU A 198 -19.74 -17.12 -10.08
CA GLU A 198 -20.83 -16.13 -10.06
C GLU A 198 -21.99 -16.52 -9.14
N GLU A 199 -22.21 -17.82 -8.93
CA GLU A 199 -23.22 -18.34 -7.99
C GLU A 199 -22.92 -17.99 -6.53
N PHE A 200 -21.65 -17.65 -6.23
CA PHE A 200 -21.19 -17.29 -4.89
C PHE A 200 -20.85 -15.80 -4.75
N PHE A 201 -21.33 -14.96 -5.68
CA PHE A 201 -21.24 -13.52 -5.50
C PHE A 201 -22.09 -13.07 -4.30
N SER A 202 -21.63 -12.08 -3.58
CA SER A 202 -22.34 -11.54 -2.42
C SER A 202 -23.76 -11.08 -2.77
N THR A 203 -23.96 -10.58 -4.00
CA THR A 203 -25.25 -10.21 -4.54
C THR A 203 -26.22 -11.38 -4.68
N LYS A 204 -25.73 -12.62 -4.78
CA LYS A 204 -26.52 -13.84 -4.79
C LYS A 204 -26.71 -14.42 -3.38
N LEU A 205 -25.66 -14.39 -2.58
CA LEU A 205 -25.68 -14.97 -1.23
C LEU A 205 -26.71 -14.32 -0.31
N VAL A 206 -26.99 -13.02 -0.48
CA VAL A 206 -28.06 -12.33 0.29
C VAL A 206 -29.48 -12.80 -0.06
N GLU A 207 -29.65 -13.57 -1.14
CA GLU A 207 -30.93 -14.22 -1.44
C GLU A 207 -31.16 -15.46 -0.56
N TYR A 208 -30.08 -16.01 0.04
CA TYR A 208 -30.10 -17.28 0.79
C TYR A 208 -29.98 -17.11 2.31
N THR A 209 -29.54 -15.93 2.78
CA THR A 209 -29.39 -15.62 4.20
C THR A 209 -29.60 -14.13 4.49
N GLU A 210 -30.17 -13.82 5.65
CA GLU A 210 -30.24 -12.45 6.18
C GLU A 210 -28.92 -12.02 6.85
N HIS A 211 -28.06 -13.00 7.24
CA HIS A 211 -26.83 -12.73 7.99
C HIS A 211 -25.58 -13.10 7.17
N LEU A 212 -25.33 -12.36 6.08
CA LEU A 212 -24.07 -12.44 5.36
C LEU A 212 -22.98 -11.71 6.15
N VAL A 213 -21.93 -12.42 6.56
CA VAL A 213 -20.81 -11.88 7.35
C VAL A 213 -19.55 -11.83 6.47
N TYR A 214 -18.96 -10.65 6.35
CA TYR A 214 -17.69 -10.48 5.66
C TYR A 214 -16.54 -10.35 6.67
N ILE A 215 -15.53 -11.22 6.55
CA ILE A 215 -14.27 -11.18 7.29
C ILE A 215 -13.13 -11.10 6.27
N PRO A 216 -12.30 -10.02 6.25
CA PRO A 216 -11.20 -9.90 5.31
C PRO A 216 -10.19 -11.05 5.43
N TYR A 217 -9.69 -11.54 4.29
CA TYR A 217 -8.67 -12.58 4.24
C TYR A 217 -7.25 -12.03 4.44
N ASP A 218 -7.08 -10.73 4.52
CA ASP A 218 -5.81 -10.03 4.69
C ASP A 218 -5.78 -9.18 5.97
N VAL A 219 -4.59 -8.74 6.33
CA VAL A 219 -4.35 -7.80 7.42
C VAL A 219 -3.92 -6.47 6.81
N VAL A 220 -4.58 -5.39 7.22
CA VAL A 220 -4.27 -4.04 6.74
C VAL A 220 -2.89 -3.61 7.21
N LEU A 221 -2.08 -3.10 6.29
CA LEU A 221 -0.80 -2.47 6.59
C LEU A 221 -1.02 -1.08 7.21
N GLY A 222 -0.65 -0.93 8.50
CA GLY A 222 -0.87 0.32 9.22
C GLY A 222 -2.31 0.49 9.72
N THR A 223 -2.79 1.71 9.73
CA THR A 223 -4.10 2.09 10.31
C THR A 223 -5.14 2.52 9.27
N LYS A 224 -4.78 2.57 7.99
CA LYS A 224 -5.65 3.04 6.92
C LYS A 224 -5.79 1.98 5.83
N ILE A 225 -7.00 1.81 5.34
CA ILE A 225 -7.31 0.99 4.17
C ILE A 225 -7.70 1.87 2.99
N ASP A 226 -7.45 1.40 1.76
CA ASP A 226 -7.94 2.07 0.55
C ASP A 226 -9.47 2.10 0.55
N GLU A 227 -10.05 3.29 0.38
CA GLU A 227 -11.50 3.52 0.40
C GLU A 227 -12.25 2.73 -0.69
N ASN A 228 -11.57 2.32 -1.77
CA ASN A 228 -12.17 1.48 -2.80
C ASN A 228 -12.56 0.09 -2.27
N PHE A 229 -11.82 -0.45 -1.29
CA PHE A 229 -12.22 -1.70 -0.62
C PHE A 229 -13.55 -1.58 0.11
N CYS A 230 -13.79 -0.42 0.73
CA CYS A 230 -15.02 -0.18 1.47
C CYS A 230 -16.27 -0.15 0.57
N LYS A 231 -16.09 0.06 -0.73
CA LYS A 231 -17.17 0.14 -1.75
C LYS A 231 -17.45 -1.20 -2.43
N MET A 232 -16.69 -2.24 -2.15
CA MET A 232 -16.85 -3.54 -2.79
C MET A 232 -18.18 -4.20 -2.44
N PRO A 233 -18.77 -5.01 -3.38
CA PRO A 233 -20.08 -5.63 -3.18
C PRO A 233 -20.20 -6.44 -1.90
N GLY A 234 -19.19 -7.26 -1.57
CA GLY A 234 -19.17 -8.06 -0.35
C GLY A 234 -19.26 -7.25 0.94
N VAL A 235 -18.71 -6.01 0.93
CA VAL A 235 -18.85 -5.06 2.05
C VAL A 235 -20.24 -4.45 2.09
N GLN A 236 -20.77 -4.02 0.93
CA GLN A 236 -22.04 -3.32 0.84
C GLN A 236 -23.22 -4.26 1.15
N ASN A 237 -23.15 -5.49 0.69
CA ASN A 237 -24.19 -6.51 0.86
C ASN A 237 -24.14 -7.20 2.23
N ALA A 238 -23.00 -7.17 2.95
CA ALA A 238 -22.87 -7.82 4.24
C ALA A 238 -23.83 -7.23 5.28
N TRP A 239 -24.39 -8.10 6.12
CA TRP A 239 -25.08 -7.75 7.36
C TRP A 239 -24.07 -7.25 8.42
N ARG A 240 -22.93 -7.92 8.54
CA ARG A 240 -21.80 -7.49 9.38
C ARG A 240 -20.48 -7.55 8.61
N VAL A 241 -19.66 -6.55 8.84
CA VAL A 241 -18.30 -6.41 8.32
C VAL A 241 -17.36 -6.41 9.51
N ILE A 242 -16.51 -7.41 9.62
CA ILE A 242 -15.53 -7.51 10.70
C ILE A 242 -14.24 -6.85 10.24
N VAL A 243 -13.70 -5.96 11.04
CA VAL A 243 -12.45 -5.26 10.75
C VAL A 243 -11.46 -5.37 11.91
N GLN A 244 -10.18 -5.27 11.58
CA GLN A 244 -9.11 -5.54 12.53
C GLN A 244 -8.96 -4.49 13.64
N SER A 245 -9.32 -3.21 13.41
CA SER A 245 -9.17 -2.14 14.41
C SER A 245 -10.23 -1.05 14.26
N GLU A 246 -10.35 -0.20 15.30
CA GLU A 246 -11.25 0.95 15.26
C GLU A 246 -10.78 2.00 14.23
N GLU A 247 -9.48 2.18 14.04
CA GLU A 247 -8.92 3.09 13.03
C GLU A 247 -9.31 2.65 11.61
N VAL A 248 -9.24 1.35 11.32
CA VAL A 248 -9.71 0.78 10.04
C VAL A 248 -11.22 0.96 9.90
N ARG A 249 -11.98 0.72 10.98
CA ARG A 249 -13.43 0.94 11.02
C ARG A 249 -13.81 2.37 10.60
N GLN A 250 -13.05 3.39 11.03
CA GLN A 250 -13.31 4.80 10.68
C GLN A 250 -13.26 5.06 9.17
N THR A 251 -12.52 4.25 8.40
CA THR A 251 -12.55 4.34 6.93
C THR A 251 -13.80 3.67 6.34
N TYR A 252 -14.17 2.49 6.84
CA TYR A 252 -15.36 1.78 6.34
C TYR A 252 -16.67 2.54 6.57
N ILE A 253 -16.86 3.14 7.76
CA ILE A 253 -18.11 3.84 8.11
C ILE A 253 -18.38 5.12 7.31
N LYS A 254 -17.39 5.61 6.54
CA LYS A 254 -17.61 6.68 5.57
C LYS A 254 -18.41 6.22 4.35
N TRP A 255 -18.43 4.91 4.06
CA TRP A 255 -18.95 4.34 2.83
C TRP A 255 -20.05 3.28 3.04
N THR A 256 -20.30 2.86 4.28
CA THR A 256 -21.35 1.92 4.64
C THR A 256 -21.96 2.27 6.02
N ASP A 257 -23.07 1.64 6.36
CA ASP A 257 -23.74 1.85 7.65
C ASP A 257 -22.79 1.55 8.82
N PRO A 258 -22.56 2.53 9.73
CA PRO A 258 -21.71 2.32 10.91
C PRO A 258 -22.10 1.14 11.80
N LYS A 259 -23.39 0.74 11.82
CA LYS A 259 -23.89 -0.40 12.59
C LYS A 259 -23.45 -1.75 12.03
N LYS A 260 -23.10 -1.80 10.74
CA LYS A 260 -22.62 -3.02 10.09
C LYS A 260 -21.18 -3.36 10.44
N VAL A 261 -20.35 -2.37 10.77
CA VAL A 261 -18.90 -2.51 10.88
C VAL A 261 -18.49 -2.68 12.34
N LEU A 262 -17.87 -3.83 12.64
CA LEU A 262 -17.44 -4.21 13.99
C LEU A 262 -15.91 -4.34 14.03
N ALA A 263 -15.24 -3.58 14.90
CA ALA A 263 -13.79 -3.63 15.11
C ALA A 263 -13.47 -4.69 16.18
N LEU A 264 -13.45 -5.97 15.79
CA LEU A 264 -13.29 -7.11 16.70
C LEU A 264 -11.96 -7.86 16.54
N GLY A 265 -11.03 -7.34 15.74
CA GLY A 265 -9.76 -8.01 15.45
C GLY A 265 -9.81 -8.83 14.16
N SER A 266 -8.88 -9.77 14.01
CA SER A 266 -8.75 -10.61 12.82
C SER A 266 -8.39 -12.05 13.18
N PRO A 267 -9.11 -13.05 12.66
CA PRO A 267 -8.73 -14.46 12.82
C PRO A 267 -7.33 -14.79 12.34
N LYS A 268 -6.85 -14.06 11.35
CA LYS A 268 -5.49 -14.19 10.82
C LYS A 268 -4.41 -13.84 11.83
N ILE A 269 -4.69 -12.86 12.70
CA ILE A 269 -3.82 -12.51 13.83
C ILE A 269 -3.86 -13.62 14.87
N ASP A 270 -5.05 -14.16 15.15
CA ASP A 270 -5.20 -15.30 16.07
C ASP A 270 -4.38 -16.51 15.61
N ALA A 271 -4.41 -16.81 14.31
CA ALA A 271 -3.64 -17.91 13.72
C ALA A 271 -2.15 -17.77 14.01
N VAL A 272 -1.61 -16.57 13.78
CA VAL A 272 -0.18 -16.28 14.01
C VAL A 272 0.19 -16.30 15.50
N VAL A 273 -0.64 -15.68 16.36
CA VAL A 273 -0.34 -15.55 17.80
C VAL A 273 -0.48 -16.87 18.53
N ASN A 274 -1.43 -17.72 18.13
CA ASN A 274 -1.72 -18.99 18.77
C ASN A 274 -0.92 -20.17 18.18
N HIS A 275 -0.30 -19.99 17.02
CA HIS A 275 0.42 -21.06 16.33
C HIS A 275 1.65 -21.50 17.17
N LYS A 276 1.69 -22.77 17.48
CA LYS A 276 2.83 -23.40 18.19
C LYS A 276 3.50 -24.38 17.26
N VAL A 277 4.79 -24.16 17.00
CA VAL A 277 5.58 -25.10 16.21
C VAL A 277 5.90 -26.32 17.03
N ASN A 278 5.45 -27.48 16.58
CA ASN A 278 5.96 -28.75 17.05
C ASN A 278 7.27 -29.03 16.31
N ARG A 279 8.41 -28.83 16.99
CA ARG A 279 9.74 -29.05 16.38
C ARG A 279 9.95 -30.49 15.92
N ASP A 280 9.19 -31.47 16.47
CA ASP A 280 9.31 -32.86 16.06
C ASP A 280 8.65 -33.15 14.70
N GLU A 281 7.75 -32.34 14.26
CA GLU A 281 7.09 -32.39 12.95
C GLU A 281 7.83 -31.64 11.83
N LEU A 282 8.92 -30.93 12.17
CA LEU A 282 9.73 -30.25 11.17
C LEU A 282 10.49 -31.27 10.29
N PRO A 283 10.73 -30.95 9.00
CA PRO A 283 11.64 -31.75 8.17
C PRO A 283 12.99 -31.95 8.87
N ALA A 284 13.57 -33.14 8.80
CA ALA A 284 14.81 -33.45 9.48
C ALA A 284 15.94 -32.44 9.21
N SER A 285 16.05 -31.97 7.95
CA SER A 285 17.02 -30.95 7.54
C SER A 285 16.77 -29.58 8.19
N TRP A 286 15.52 -29.23 8.48
CA TRP A 286 15.18 -27.98 9.17
C TRP A 286 15.48 -28.07 10.66
N LYS A 287 15.12 -29.20 11.25
CA LYS A 287 15.37 -29.50 12.68
C LYS A 287 16.85 -29.34 13.02
N GLU A 288 17.73 -29.95 12.23
CA GLU A 288 19.18 -29.87 12.40
C GLU A 288 19.71 -28.43 12.29
N LYS A 289 19.21 -27.68 11.31
CA LYS A 289 19.62 -26.27 11.09
C LYS A 289 19.14 -25.30 12.18
N CYS A 290 18.04 -25.62 12.86
CA CYS A 290 17.46 -24.77 13.91
C CYS A 290 17.89 -25.14 15.33
N ASP A 291 18.58 -26.30 15.51
CA ASP A 291 18.87 -26.79 16.84
C ASP A 291 19.85 -25.89 17.60
N GLY A 292 19.39 -25.36 18.75
CA GLY A 292 20.16 -24.45 19.60
C GLY A 292 20.43 -23.07 19.01
N LYS A 293 19.86 -22.73 17.85
CA LYS A 293 20.10 -21.44 17.15
C LYS A 293 18.89 -20.54 17.15
N LYS A 294 19.15 -19.24 17.09
CA LYS A 294 18.12 -18.23 16.79
C LYS A 294 17.83 -18.23 15.30
N VAL A 295 16.54 -18.24 14.94
CA VAL A 295 16.05 -18.29 13.56
C VAL A 295 15.61 -16.91 13.10
N PHE A 296 16.16 -16.44 11.98
CA PHE A 296 15.82 -15.15 11.36
C PHE A 296 14.98 -15.40 10.10
N LEU A 297 13.72 -15.01 10.14
CA LEU A 297 12.85 -15.04 8.96
C LEU A 297 13.26 -13.91 8.00
N TYR A 298 13.81 -14.29 6.85
CA TYR A 298 14.16 -13.37 5.79
C TYR A 298 13.09 -13.38 4.69
N ASN A 299 12.32 -12.31 4.58
CA ASN A 299 11.28 -12.18 3.55
C ASN A 299 11.70 -11.18 2.48
N THR A 300 11.53 -11.57 1.21
CA THR A 300 11.78 -10.70 0.04
C THR A 300 10.52 -10.56 -0.79
N HIS A 301 10.17 -9.30 -1.13
CA HIS A 301 8.93 -8.95 -1.82
C HIS A 301 9.17 -8.57 -3.29
N LEU A 302 8.13 -8.71 -4.13
CA LEU A 302 8.21 -8.42 -5.57
C LEU A 302 8.59 -6.97 -5.88
N SER A 303 8.09 -6.02 -5.09
CA SER A 303 8.41 -4.61 -5.26
C SER A 303 9.91 -4.34 -5.17
N SER A 304 10.64 -5.05 -4.33
CA SER A 304 12.10 -4.91 -4.22
C SER A 304 12.81 -5.46 -5.45
N ILE A 305 12.38 -6.60 -6.00
CA ILE A 305 12.92 -7.13 -7.26
C ILE A 305 12.75 -6.12 -8.39
N ILE A 306 11.55 -5.55 -8.52
CA ILE A 306 11.20 -4.62 -9.60
C ILE A 306 11.92 -3.27 -9.44
N SER A 307 11.93 -2.71 -8.21
CA SER A 307 12.44 -1.37 -7.98
C SER A 307 13.97 -1.28 -7.81
N GLU A 308 14.61 -2.36 -7.36
CA GLU A 308 16.05 -2.39 -7.05
C GLU A 308 16.88 -3.02 -8.19
N GLY A 309 16.30 -3.90 -9.02
CA GLY A 309 17.03 -4.56 -10.09
C GLY A 309 18.32 -5.24 -9.58
N ASP A 310 19.48 -4.91 -10.16
CA ASP A 310 20.76 -5.50 -9.77
C ASP A 310 21.17 -5.21 -8.31
N LEU A 311 20.66 -4.13 -7.71
CA LEU A 311 20.89 -3.86 -6.29
C LEU A 311 20.26 -4.92 -5.40
N PHE A 312 19.11 -5.48 -5.80
CA PHE A 312 18.51 -6.61 -5.10
C PHE A 312 19.46 -7.82 -5.02
N ILE A 313 20.14 -8.13 -6.13
CA ILE A 313 21.15 -9.22 -6.16
C ILE A 313 22.33 -8.92 -5.22
N LYS A 314 22.83 -7.68 -5.21
CA LYS A 314 23.90 -7.26 -4.29
C LYS A 314 23.45 -7.39 -2.82
N ARG A 315 22.19 -7.07 -2.53
CA ARG A 315 21.59 -7.25 -1.22
C ARG A 315 21.56 -8.74 -0.81
N LEU A 316 21.10 -9.62 -1.68
CA LEU A 316 21.14 -11.07 -1.43
C LEU A 316 22.56 -11.55 -1.14
N GLN A 317 23.55 -11.08 -1.91
CA GLN A 317 24.97 -11.43 -1.70
C GLN A 317 25.49 -11.02 -0.31
N LYS A 318 25.12 -9.84 0.18
CA LYS A 318 25.54 -9.40 1.52
C LYS A 318 24.86 -10.18 2.63
N VAL A 319 23.55 -10.42 2.53
CA VAL A 319 22.83 -11.27 3.49
C VAL A 319 23.44 -12.66 3.52
N TRP A 320 23.68 -13.26 2.33
CA TRP A 320 24.36 -14.55 2.22
C TRP A 320 25.72 -14.55 2.91
N LYS A 321 26.58 -13.56 2.61
CA LYS A 321 27.91 -13.43 3.21
C LYS A 321 27.86 -13.26 4.74
N TYR A 322 26.86 -12.52 5.24
CA TYR A 322 26.66 -12.36 6.68
C TYR A 322 26.38 -13.71 7.35
N PHE A 323 25.38 -14.46 6.87
CA PHE A 323 25.02 -15.75 7.46
C PHE A 323 26.08 -16.84 7.21
N GLN A 324 26.84 -16.77 6.13
CA GLN A 324 27.99 -17.64 5.92
C GLN A 324 29.04 -17.50 7.04
N ASN A 325 29.21 -16.28 7.56
CA ASN A 325 30.19 -15.98 8.62
C ASN A 325 29.63 -16.16 10.04
N HIS A 326 28.30 -16.34 10.22
CA HIS A 326 27.63 -16.42 11.51
C HIS A 326 26.85 -17.73 11.60
N GLN A 327 27.57 -18.82 11.91
CA GLN A 327 26.99 -20.16 11.96
C GLN A 327 26.18 -20.44 13.24
N GLU A 328 26.22 -19.54 14.23
CA GLU A 328 25.46 -19.56 15.49
C GLU A 328 23.99 -19.15 15.31
N ILE A 329 23.62 -18.61 14.15
CA ILE A 329 22.25 -18.23 13.81
C ILE A 329 21.79 -18.92 12.53
N THR A 330 20.48 -19.05 12.35
CA THR A 330 19.87 -19.68 11.18
C THR A 330 19.05 -18.67 10.40
N LEU A 331 19.22 -18.64 9.08
CA LEU A 331 18.40 -17.90 8.15
C LEU A 331 17.29 -18.79 7.61
N LEU A 332 16.04 -18.39 7.78
CA LEU A 332 14.88 -18.94 7.08
C LEU A 332 14.50 -17.97 5.97
N TRP A 333 15.00 -18.20 4.75
CA TRP A 333 14.66 -17.34 3.62
C TRP A 333 13.38 -17.79 2.94
N ARG A 334 12.37 -16.89 3.01
CA ARG A 334 11.06 -17.09 2.40
C ARG A 334 10.82 -16.00 1.36
N PRO A 335 11.14 -16.25 0.07
CA PRO A 335 10.80 -15.31 -1.00
C PRO A 335 9.29 -15.29 -1.26
N HIS A 336 8.80 -14.21 -1.85
CA HIS A 336 7.41 -14.15 -2.32
C HIS A 336 7.17 -15.26 -3.36
N PRO A 337 6.02 -15.96 -3.35
CA PRO A 337 5.74 -17.08 -4.27
C PRO A 337 5.95 -16.76 -5.77
N LEU A 338 5.71 -15.52 -6.17
CA LEU A 338 5.91 -15.07 -7.55
C LEU A 338 7.31 -14.51 -7.85
N SER A 339 8.29 -14.66 -6.94
CA SER A 339 9.64 -14.09 -7.13
C SER A 339 10.34 -14.64 -8.37
N LEU A 340 10.21 -15.92 -8.65
CA LEU A 340 10.82 -16.55 -9.82
C LEU A 340 10.20 -16.01 -11.12
N GLN A 341 8.88 -15.95 -11.20
CA GLN A 341 8.17 -15.41 -12.37
C GLN A 341 8.52 -13.94 -12.60
N THR A 342 8.63 -13.16 -11.52
CA THR A 342 9.06 -11.76 -11.60
C THR A 342 10.50 -11.66 -12.10
N ALA A 343 11.42 -12.47 -11.59
CA ALA A 343 12.80 -12.50 -12.05
C ALA A 343 12.91 -12.90 -13.54
N GLN A 344 12.06 -13.82 -14.01
CA GLN A 344 11.97 -14.20 -15.43
C GLN A 344 11.50 -13.04 -16.32
N ALA A 345 10.62 -12.19 -15.79
CA ALA A 345 10.11 -11.02 -16.51
C ALA A 345 11.09 -9.84 -16.58
N MET A 346 12.15 -9.82 -15.75
CA MET A 346 13.16 -8.76 -15.75
C MET A 346 14.05 -8.84 -16.99
N ASN A 347 15.14 -9.57 -16.94
CA ASN A 347 16.04 -9.84 -18.04
C ASN A 347 16.81 -11.15 -17.81
N PRO A 348 17.41 -11.78 -18.84
CA PRO A 348 18.12 -13.05 -18.70
C PRO A 348 19.32 -13.00 -17.74
N GLY A 349 20.02 -11.87 -17.66
CA GLY A 349 21.16 -11.67 -16.75
C GLY A 349 20.72 -11.66 -15.30
N PHE A 350 19.67 -10.91 -14.98
CA PHE A 350 19.07 -10.87 -13.66
C PHE A 350 18.57 -12.24 -13.22
N LEU A 351 17.81 -12.95 -14.07
CA LEU A 351 17.31 -14.28 -13.77
C LEU A 351 18.47 -15.25 -13.43
N LYS A 352 19.53 -15.22 -14.22
CA LYS A 352 20.72 -16.07 -13.96
C LYS A 352 21.36 -15.75 -12.60
N ALA A 353 21.51 -14.47 -12.27
CA ALA A 353 22.07 -14.01 -11.02
C ALA A 353 21.16 -14.39 -9.82
N TYR A 354 19.83 -14.22 -9.97
CA TYR A 354 18.86 -14.60 -8.96
C TYR A 354 18.90 -16.10 -8.66
N LEU A 355 18.83 -16.96 -9.69
CA LEU A 355 18.91 -18.41 -9.55
C LEU A 355 20.23 -18.85 -8.92
N TYR A 356 21.34 -18.22 -9.32
CA TYR A 356 22.63 -18.47 -8.68
C TYR A 356 22.57 -18.19 -7.17
N MET A 357 21.99 -17.06 -6.76
CA MET A 357 21.84 -16.76 -5.34
C MET A 357 20.96 -17.75 -4.60
N VAL A 358 19.84 -18.18 -5.19
CA VAL A 358 18.97 -19.20 -4.60
C VAL A 358 19.77 -20.47 -4.29
N GLU A 359 20.59 -20.94 -5.25
CA GLU A 359 21.42 -22.12 -5.02
C GLU A 359 22.50 -21.88 -3.94
N GLN A 360 23.10 -20.68 -3.91
CA GLN A 360 24.07 -20.36 -2.85
C GLN A 360 23.43 -20.38 -1.45
N PHE A 361 22.20 -19.92 -1.28
CA PHE A 361 21.49 -19.99 -0.01
C PHE A 361 21.13 -21.43 0.38
N LYS A 362 20.72 -22.27 -0.58
CA LYS A 362 20.36 -23.67 -0.32
C LYS A 362 21.51 -24.50 0.19
N ILE A 363 22.74 -24.21 -0.24
CA ILE A 363 23.95 -24.95 0.18
C ILE A 363 24.53 -24.48 1.51
N LEU A 364 24.06 -23.38 2.12
CA LEU A 364 24.50 -22.97 3.45
C LEU A 364 23.95 -23.91 4.53
N ASP A 365 24.83 -24.35 5.45
CA ASP A 365 24.46 -25.25 6.53
C ASP A 365 23.48 -24.64 7.55
N ASN A 366 23.45 -23.30 7.63
CA ASN A 366 22.57 -22.56 8.51
C ASN A 366 21.51 -21.76 7.74
N CYS A 367 21.14 -22.17 6.53
CA CYS A 367 20.06 -21.54 5.77
C CYS A 367 18.99 -22.57 5.40
N ILE A 368 17.73 -22.17 5.59
CA ILE A 368 16.53 -22.84 5.14
C ILE A 368 15.92 -22.01 4.03
N TYR A 369 15.76 -22.60 2.83
CA TYR A 369 14.97 -21.97 1.75
C TYR A 369 13.53 -22.49 1.84
N ASP A 370 12.59 -21.62 2.20
CA ASP A 370 11.19 -21.97 2.42
C ASP A 370 10.31 -21.45 1.28
N ASP A 371 9.90 -22.38 0.41
CA ASP A 371 8.94 -22.17 -0.68
C ASP A 371 7.58 -22.83 -0.42
N THR A 372 7.32 -23.24 0.83
CA THR A 372 6.06 -23.87 1.24
C THR A 372 4.92 -22.85 1.37
N SER A 373 3.67 -23.31 1.39
CA SER A 373 2.51 -22.46 1.63
C SER A 373 2.30 -22.09 3.11
N ASP A 374 2.97 -22.79 4.04
CA ASP A 374 2.77 -22.66 5.49
C ASP A 374 3.50 -21.41 6.04
N LEU A 375 2.80 -20.29 6.10
CA LEU A 375 3.32 -19.03 6.60
C LEU A 375 3.40 -18.99 8.14
N ASP A 376 2.41 -19.53 8.80
CA ASP A 376 2.28 -19.46 10.27
C ASP A 376 3.41 -20.27 10.94
N ARG A 377 3.78 -21.40 10.35
CA ARG A 377 4.95 -22.18 10.78
C ARG A 377 6.24 -21.36 10.65
N ALA A 378 6.42 -20.65 9.53
CA ALA A 378 7.63 -19.83 9.33
C ALA A 378 7.72 -18.70 10.38
N ILE A 379 6.60 -18.00 10.67
CA ILE A 379 6.52 -16.98 11.72
C ILE A 379 6.79 -17.57 13.11
N ALA A 380 6.13 -18.66 13.42
CA ALA A 380 6.23 -19.29 14.76
C ALA A 380 7.62 -19.85 15.03
N LEU A 381 8.27 -20.47 14.03
CA LEU A 381 9.63 -21.01 14.12
C LEU A 381 10.69 -19.91 14.31
N SER A 382 10.44 -18.71 13.82
CA SER A 382 11.44 -17.64 13.78
C SER A 382 11.47 -16.83 15.08
N ASP A 383 12.67 -16.44 15.51
CA ASP A 383 12.91 -15.56 16.68
C ASP A 383 12.92 -14.09 16.28
N ALA A 384 13.19 -13.77 15.01
CA ALA A 384 13.25 -12.42 14.49
C ALA A 384 12.84 -12.38 13.01
N TYR A 385 12.34 -11.24 12.56
CA TYR A 385 12.07 -10.93 11.16
C TYR A 385 13.12 -10.01 10.59
N MET A 386 13.56 -10.27 9.38
CA MET A 386 14.31 -9.33 8.56
C MET A 386 13.76 -9.36 7.12
N GLY A 387 13.74 -8.23 6.44
CA GLY A 387 13.32 -8.23 5.05
C GLY A 387 12.50 -7.04 4.62
N ASP A 388 11.74 -7.24 3.54
CA ASP A 388 10.96 -6.19 2.90
C ASP A 388 9.69 -5.86 3.69
N TYR A 389 9.22 -4.63 3.55
CA TYR A 389 7.92 -4.23 4.10
C TYR A 389 6.79 -4.89 3.30
N SER A 390 5.96 -5.67 3.96
CA SER A 390 4.85 -6.43 3.40
C SER A 390 3.79 -6.74 4.47
N SER A 391 2.66 -7.34 4.10
CA SER A 391 1.65 -7.81 5.06
C SER A 391 2.23 -8.80 6.09
N LEU A 392 3.27 -9.54 5.73
CA LEU A 392 3.96 -10.46 6.62
C LEU A 392 4.61 -9.74 7.81
N VAL A 393 5.16 -8.55 7.61
CA VAL A 393 5.73 -7.73 8.71
C VAL A 393 4.68 -7.40 9.76
N MET A 394 3.46 -7.07 9.35
CA MET A 394 2.38 -6.77 10.29
C MET A 394 2.00 -8.02 11.10
N LEU A 395 1.83 -9.14 10.43
CA LEU A 395 1.55 -10.42 11.11
C LEU A 395 2.67 -10.80 12.09
N PHE A 396 3.92 -10.67 11.65
CA PHE A 396 5.07 -10.94 12.53
C PHE A 396 5.12 -10.01 13.75
N GLY A 397 4.75 -8.72 13.57
CA GLY A 397 4.70 -7.73 14.65
C GLY A 397 3.80 -8.14 15.81
N PHE A 398 2.67 -8.80 15.53
CA PHE A 398 1.75 -9.28 16.57
C PHE A 398 2.35 -10.38 17.47
N THR A 399 3.44 -11.02 17.04
CA THR A 399 4.18 -11.95 17.92
C THR A 399 4.98 -11.22 19.00
N GLY A 400 5.25 -9.93 18.84
CA GLY A 400 6.14 -9.16 19.70
C GLY A 400 7.63 -9.43 19.48
N LYS A 401 8.00 -10.30 18.53
CA LYS A 401 9.38 -10.62 18.21
C LYS A 401 10.06 -9.47 17.43
N PRO A 402 11.41 -9.36 17.49
CA PRO A 402 12.17 -8.30 16.81
C PRO A 402 11.99 -8.26 15.29
N ILE A 403 11.95 -7.07 14.69
CA ILE A 403 11.81 -6.86 13.25
C ILE A 403 12.91 -5.93 12.74
N TYR A 404 13.51 -6.27 11.61
CA TYR A 404 14.48 -5.46 10.88
C TYR A 404 14.07 -5.31 9.41
N LEU A 405 13.77 -4.10 8.96
CA LEU A 405 13.27 -3.89 7.62
C LEU A 405 14.38 -3.55 6.62
N HIS A 406 14.26 -4.05 5.41
CA HIS A 406 15.21 -3.79 4.33
C HIS A 406 15.23 -2.35 3.82
N SER A 407 14.20 -1.54 4.08
CA SER A 407 14.32 -0.09 3.89
C SER A 407 15.48 0.47 4.72
N TRP A 408 15.90 -0.23 5.76
CA TRP A 408 17.09 0.07 6.57
C TRP A 408 18.35 -0.46 5.92
N LEU A 409 18.32 -1.64 5.29
CA LEU A 409 19.40 -2.16 4.46
C LEU A 409 19.56 -1.37 3.15
N LYS A 410 18.51 -0.72 2.63
CA LYS A 410 18.66 0.24 1.53
C LYS A 410 19.70 1.31 1.85
N LYS A 411 19.83 1.72 3.11
CA LYS A 411 20.90 2.64 3.53
C LYS A 411 22.31 2.05 3.45
N ASP A 412 22.47 0.75 3.66
CA ASP A 412 23.76 0.07 3.48
C ASP A 412 24.10 -0.21 2.02
N TYR A 413 23.13 -0.14 1.10
CA TYR A 413 23.28 -0.55 -0.30
C TYR A 413 23.09 0.56 -1.31
N ILE A 414 22.08 1.38 -1.10
CA ILE A 414 21.92 2.63 -1.80
C ILE A 414 22.67 3.58 -0.90
N GLU A 415 23.78 4.08 -1.37
CA GLU A 415 24.53 5.18 -0.81
C GLU A 415 23.60 6.35 -0.48
N TYR A 416 22.87 6.25 0.66
CA TYR A 416 22.10 7.37 1.21
C TYR A 416 23.00 8.45 1.82
N ASP A 417 24.29 8.36 1.55
CA ASP A 417 25.24 9.43 1.77
C ASP A 417 25.04 10.61 0.82
N LYS A 418 23.97 10.57 0.01
CA LYS A 418 23.74 11.50 -1.10
C LYS A 418 22.67 12.52 -0.75
N VAL A 419 23.05 13.76 -0.81
CA VAL A 419 22.13 14.88 -0.70
C VAL A 419 21.50 15.14 -2.06
N TYR A 420 20.18 15.06 -2.10
CA TYR A 420 19.39 15.45 -3.26
C TYR A 420 18.87 16.87 -3.06
N ALA A 421 18.93 17.69 -4.11
CA ALA A 421 18.54 19.09 -4.06
C ALA A 421 17.73 19.48 -5.30
N LEU A 422 16.64 20.22 -5.13
CA LEU A 422 15.97 20.89 -6.24
C LEU A 422 16.66 22.20 -6.61
N GLY A 423 17.25 22.87 -5.63
CA GLY A 423 17.99 24.11 -5.82
C GLY A 423 18.78 24.48 -4.58
N GLY A 424 19.51 25.59 -4.64
CA GLY A 424 20.29 26.08 -3.52
C GLY A 424 20.97 27.41 -3.82
N VAL A 425 21.80 27.93 -2.90
CA VAL A 425 22.56 29.17 -3.09
C VAL A 425 23.89 29.09 -2.35
N ARG A 426 24.94 29.80 -2.88
CA ARG A 426 26.24 29.93 -2.24
C ARG A 426 26.39 31.29 -1.57
N ASP A 427 26.81 31.33 -0.30
CA ASP A 427 27.15 32.56 0.45
C ASP A 427 28.61 32.95 0.37
N GLY A 428 29.39 32.40 -0.58
CA GLY A 428 30.85 32.57 -0.70
C GLY A 428 31.62 31.42 -0.04
N LYS A 429 31.30 31.03 1.17
CA LYS A 429 31.99 29.97 1.94
C LYS A 429 31.19 28.66 1.99
N ASN A 430 29.86 28.73 1.92
CA ASN A 430 29.00 27.58 2.05
C ASN A 430 27.97 27.53 0.94
N PHE A 431 27.54 26.33 0.59
CA PHE A 431 26.28 26.11 -0.11
C PHE A 431 25.14 25.89 0.90
N TRP A 432 24.03 26.54 0.65
CA TRP A 432 22.79 26.38 1.42
C TRP A 432 21.77 25.70 0.53
N ILE A 433 21.35 24.50 0.93
CA ILE A 433 20.51 23.62 0.12
C ILE A 433 19.32 23.16 0.94
N PRO A 434 18.06 23.44 0.52
CA PRO A 434 16.90 22.78 1.10
C PRO A 434 16.95 21.30 0.72
N HIS A 435 16.77 20.42 1.70
CA HIS A 435 16.79 18.99 1.44
C HIS A 435 15.54 18.58 0.65
N MET A 436 15.69 17.74 -0.37
CA MET A 436 14.58 17.36 -1.24
C MET A 436 13.55 16.44 -0.54
N HIS A 437 14.02 15.53 0.31
CA HIS A 437 13.20 14.51 0.95
C HIS A 437 12.85 14.79 2.41
N TYR A 438 13.35 15.86 2.99
CA TYR A 438 13.12 16.23 4.39
C TYR A 438 12.97 17.73 4.55
N ASN A 439 12.20 18.12 5.55
CA ASN A 439 12.02 19.53 5.90
C ASN A 439 13.25 20.08 6.67
N ALA A 440 14.37 20.17 5.97
CA ALA A 440 15.64 20.62 6.52
C ALA A 440 16.42 21.50 5.55
N LEU A 441 17.25 22.38 6.12
CA LEU A 441 18.21 23.21 5.39
C LEU A 441 19.63 22.71 5.68
N LEU A 442 20.39 22.37 4.65
CA LEU A 442 21.76 21.92 4.73
C LEU A 442 22.71 23.06 4.48
N LYS A 443 23.77 23.14 5.29
CA LYS A 443 24.91 24.02 5.07
C LYS A 443 26.13 23.19 4.76
N ILE A 444 26.66 23.30 3.55
CA ILE A 444 27.81 22.55 3.03
C ILE A 444 28.96 23.49 2.86
N ASP A 445 30.12 23.19 3.44
CA ASP A 445 31.35 23.97 3.20
C ASP A 445 31.79 23.83 1.75
N ALA A 446 31.95 24.96 1.07
CA ALA A 446 32.22 24.98 -0.36
C ALA A 446 33.65 24.51 -0.75
N ASN A 447 34.59 24.38 0.20
CA ASN A 447 35.92 23.91 -0.06
C ASN A 447 36.08 22.41 0.20
N SER A 448 35.53 21.94 1.34
CA SER A 448 35.63 20.53 1.74
C SER A 448 34.48 19.68 1.24
N MET A 449 33.38 20.32 0.76
CA MET A 449 32.11 19.70 0.38
C MET A 449 31.46 18.85 1.49
N LYS A 450 31.81 19.16 2.75
CA LYS A 450 31.22 18.50 3.92
C LYS A 450 30.00 19.28 4.44
N ILE A 451 29.02 18.56 4.93
CA ILE A 451 27.88 19.17 5.60
C ILE A 451 28.35 19.65 6.98
N ASN A 452 28.34 20.96 7.17
CA ASN A 452 28.68 21.57 8.46
C ASN A 452 27.49 21.60 9.41
N GLU A 453 26.29 21.79 8.87
CA GLU A 453 25.08 21.94 9.66
C GLU A 453 23.87 21.34 8.94
N TYR A 454 23.04 20.64 9.70
CA TYR A 454 21.71 20.18 9.32
C TYR A 454 20.70 20.91 10.22
N ILE A 455 19.85 21.75 9.63
CA ILE A 455 18.97 22.66 10.36
C ILE A 455 17.53 22.31 10.04
N ASP A 456 16.79 21.87 11.05
CA ASP A 456 15.35 21.62 10.91
C ASP A 456 14.60 22.92 10.64
N ILE A 457 13.73 22.90 9.64
CA ILE A 457 12.82 24.01 9.37
C ILE A 457 11.58 23.85 10.27
N PRO A 458 11.24 24.84 11.12
CA PRO A 458 10.19 24.67 12.15
C PRO A 458 8.76 24.77 11.60
N PHE A 459 8.62 25.00 10.30
CA PHE A 459 7.34 25.13 9.60
C PHE A 459 7.17 23.95 8.66
N GLU A 460 5.95 23.63 8.23
CA GLU A 460 5.58 22.48 7.42
C GLU A 460 5.72 21.14 8.17
N GLY A 461 5.29 20.05 7.56
CA GLY A 461 5.45 18.70 8.09
C GLY A 461 6.91 18.23 8.06
N LYS A 462 7.38 17.56 9.11
CA LYS A 462 8.79 17.10 9.17
C LYS A 462 9.17 16.11 8.08
N ASN A 463 8.19 15.39 7.53
CA ASN A 463 8.38 14.25 6.65
C ASN A 463 7.87 14.49 5.21
N GLU A 464 7.63 15.75 4.86
CA GLU A 464 7.16 16.10 3.52
C GLU A 464 8.32 16.27 2.55
N GLU A 465 8.16 15.79 1.33
CA GLU A 465 9.15 15.86 0.26
C GLU A 465 8.89 17.05 -0.65
N PHE A 466 9.93 17.48 -1.37
CA PHE A 466 9.85 18.53 -2.38
C PHE A 466 9.25 19.85 -1.87
N LEU A 467 9.51 20.20 -0.61
CA LEU A 467 8.91 21.39 0.00
C LEU A 467 9.38 22.68 -0.67
N PHE A 468 10.67 22.79 -0.97
CA PHE A 468 11.27 24.02 -1.47
C PHE A 468 12.10 23.73 -2.74
N GLU A 469 11.85 24.48 -3.81
CA GLU A 469 12.60 24.29 -5.08
C GLU A 469 13.86 25.14 -5.14
N LYS A 470 13.76 26.42 -4.79
CA LYS A 470 14.85 27.38 -4.92
C LYS A 470 15.13 28.10 -3.62
N THR A 471 16.41 28.50 -3.48
CA THR A 471 16.89 29.29 -2.35
C THR A 471 17.61 30.53 -2.86
N TYR A 472 17.29 31.67 -2.30
CA TYR A 472 17.94 32.93 -2.60
C TYR A 472 18.62 33.51 -1.37
N LEU A 473 19.82 34.05 -1.55
CA LEU A 473 20.49 34.83 -0.52
C LEU A 473 20.29 36.33 -0.82
N ILE A 474 19.56 36.98 0.09
CA ILE A 474 19.28 38.43 0.03
C ILE A 474 19.88 39.05 1.29
N ASP A 475 20.98 39.77 1.13
CA ASP A 475 21.87 40.20 2.21
C ASP A 475 22.34 39.03 3.07
N ARG A 476 21.86 38.95 4.32
CA ARG A 476 22.15 37.82 5.26
C ARG A 476 21.01 36.82 5.37
N TYR A 477 19.90 37.02 4.64
CA TYR A 477 18.71 36.19 4.75
C TYR A 477 18.63 35.19 3.61
N LEU A 478 18.38 33.94 3.93
CA LEU A 478 18.00 32.94 2.95
C LEU A 478 16.48 32.92 2.81
N LEU A 479 16.01 33.02 1.58
CA LEU A 479 14.61 32.81 1.20
C LEU A 479 14.45 31.43 0.58
N LEU A 480 13.70 30.57 1.22
CA LEU A 480 13.28 29.29 0.66
C LEU A 480 11.94 29.47 -0.07
N VAL A 481 11.92 29.16 -1.36
CA VAL A 481 10.74 29.32 -2.22
C VAL A 481 9.92 28.05 -2.22
N PRO A 482 8.61 28.10 -1.86
CA PRO A 482 7.78 26.92 -1.77
C PRO A 482 7.53 26.29 -3.14
N TYR A 483 7.70 24.96 -3.20
CA TYR A 483 7.22 24.10 -4.28
C TYR A 483 5.96 23.34 -3.85
N LEU A 484 6.06 22.48 -2.83
CA LEU A 484 4.90 21.88 -2.15
C LEU A 484 4.59 22.52 -0.79
N ALA A 485 5.53 23.27 -0.19
CA ALA A 485 5.33 23.93 1.09
C ALA A 485 4.24 24.99 1.07
N ASP A 486 3.55 25.21 2.20
CA ASP A 486 2.51 26.25 2.33
C ASP A 486 3.05 27.64 2.64
N ASN A 487 4.34 27.73 2.94
CA ASN A 487 4.96 28.97 3.35
C ASN A 487 6.23 29.28 2.58
N PHE A 488 6.48 30.55 2.28
CA PHE A 488 7.84 31.06 2.10
C PHE A 488 8.55 31.04 3.45
N VAL A 489 9.78 30.61 3.47
CA VAL A 489 10.58 30.56 4.71
C VAL A 489 11.80 31.45 4.58
N TRP A 490 11.96 32.35 5.52
CA TRP A 490 13.16 33.17 5.69
C TRP A 490 14.03 32.59 6.79
N TYR A 491 15.34 32.50 6.57
CA TYR A 491 16.32 32.14 7.58
C TYR A 491 17.39 33.20 7.70
N ASP A 492 17.54 33.81 8.88
CA ASP A 492 18.63 34.75 9.19
C ASP A 492 19.89 33.96 9.50
N THR A 493 20.89 33.98 8.62
CA THR A 493 22.13 33.20 8.74
C THR A 493 23.01 33.65 9.91
N VAL A 494 22.82 34.89 10.42
CA VAL A 494 23.59 35.48 11.52
C VAL A 494 22.91 35.16 12.88
N HIS A 495 21.60 35.43 12.99
CA HIS A 495 20.86 35.20 14.24
C HIS A 495 20.26 33.81 14.34
N ARG A 496 20.35 32.99 13.30
CA ARG A 496 19.86 31.61 13.24
C ARG A 496 18.35 31.50 13.56
N LYS A 497 17.56 32.41 13.02
CA LYS A 497 16.11 32.50 13.25
C LYS A 497 15.34 32.31 11.96
N PHE A 498 14.29 31.51 12.08
CA PHE A 498 13.33 31.34 10.98
C PHE A 498 12.13 32.28 11.16
N SER A 499 11.60 32.73 10.02
CA SER A 499 10.27 33.35 9.92
C SER A 499 9.58 32.88 8.65
N LYS A 500 8.26 33.01 8.58
CA LYS A 500 7.50 32.56 7.42
C LYS A 500 6.51 33.60 6.92
N VAL A 501 6.16 33.48 5.64
CA VAL A 501 5.06 34.19 4.98
C VAL A 501 4.21 33.17 4.28
N GLN A 502 2.93 33.10 4.61
CA GLN A 502 2.00 32.13 4.03
C GLN A 502 1.74 32.44 2.57
N TYR A 503 1.72 31.40 1.74
CA TYR A 503 1.35 31.46 0.34
C TYR A 503 0.09 30.62 0.09
N ASN A 504 -1.02 31.31 -0.19
CA ASN A 504 -2.28 30.65 -0.48
C ASN A 504 -2.31 30.19 -1.95
N SER A 505 -2.26 28.89 -2.18
CA SER A 505 -2.37 28.30 -3.51
C SER A 505 -3.62 27.41 -3.62
N GLN A 506 -4.10 27.24 -4.85
CA GLN A 506 -5.24 26.36 -5.16
C GLN A 506 -4.79 24.95 -5.57
N THR A 507 -3.50 24.74 -5.78
CA THR A 507 -2.90 23.46 -6.21
C THR A 507 -1.75 23.07 -5.30
N GLY A 508 -1.33 21.78 -5.33
CA GLY A 508 -0.20 21.27 -4.55
C GLY A 508 1.12 21.94 -4.95
N GLU A 509 1.46 21.92 -6.23
CA GLU A 509 2.68 22.55 -6.78
C GLU A 509 2.46 24.05 -6.99
N LYS A 510 3.37 24.88 -6.47
CA LYS A 510 3.12 26.29 -6.29
C LYS A 510 3.90 27.20 -7.23
N LEU A 511 5.20 27.27 -7.07
CA LEU A 511 6.08 28.19 -7.80
C LEU A 511 7.21 27.42 -8.46
N PHE A 512 7.48 27.70 -9.71
CA PHE A 512 8.46 26.92 -10.50
C PHE A 512 9.57 27.77 -11.12
N CYS A 513 9.24 28.85 -11.84
CA CYS A 513 10.20 29.70 -12.51
C CYS A 513 10.46 30.98 -11.71
N SER A 514 11.65 31.52 -11.79
CA SER A 514 12.03 32.72 -11.07
C SER A 514 13.00 33.57 -11.87
N ILE A 515 12.87 34.88 -11.72
CA ILE A 515 13.77 35.87 -12.31
C ILE A 515 14.14 36.89 -11.23
N ILE A 516 15.43 37.05 -11.01
CA ILE A 516 15.96 38.05 -10.07
C ILE A 516 16.49 39.26 -10.85
N THR A 517 16.19 40.44 -10.35
CA THR A 517 16.69 41.72 -10.84
C THR A 517 17.38 42.45 -9.70
N ASP A 518 17.91 43.65 -9.97
CA ASP A 518 18.54 44.48 -8.90
C ASP A 518 17.51 44.93 -7.83
N LYS A 519 16.23 44.98 -8.18
CA LYS A 519 15.18 45.47 -7.29
C LYS A 519 14.19 44.38 -6.84
N TYR A 520 13.85 43.47 -7.74
CA TYR A 520 12.77 42.51 -7.54
C TYR A 520 13.22 41.08 -7.78
N LEU A 521 12.63 40.14 -7.01
CA LEU A 521 12.55 38.73 -7.34
C LEU A 521 11.13 38.43 -7.83
N PHE A 522 10.99 38.02 -9.10
CA PHE A 522 9.75 37.53 -9.67
C PHE A 522 9.70 36.01 -9.58
N LEU A 523 8.58 35.49 -9.09
CA LEU A 523 8.31 34.06 -8.92
C LEU A 523 7.01 33.74 -9.68
N PHE A 524 7.14 32.88 -10.68
CA PHE A 524 6.02 32.50 -11.55
C PHE A 524 5.37 31.22 -11.09
N ALA A 525 4.03 31.25 -11.01
CA ALA A 525 3.23 30.11 -10.57
C ALA A 525 3.40 28.91 -11.50
N TYR A 526 3.40 27.71 -10.92
CA TYR A 526 3.48 26.44 -11.63
C TYR A 526 2.30 26.29 -12.61
N CYS A 527 1.10 26.65 -12.17
CA CYS A 527 -0.12 26.58 -12.96
C CYS A 527 -0.82 27.94 -13.08
N THR A 528 -1.72 28.03 -14.04
CA THR A 528 -2.50 29.25 -14.31
C THR A 528 -3.55 29.57 -13.23
N ALA A 529 -3.81 28.64 -12.30
CA ALA A 529 -4.77 28.83 -11.20
C ALA A 529 -4.17 29.57 -9.99
N ASN A 530 -2.83 29.62 -9.89
CA ASN A 530 -2.14 30.27 -8.77
C ASN A 530 -1.62 31.66 -9.15
N ALA A 531 -1.54 32.54 -8.15
CA ALA A 531 -0.97 33.86 -8.32
C ALA A 531 0.56 33.81 -8.41
N SER A 532 1.15 34.57 -9.32
CA SER A 532 2.60 34.83 -9.32
C SER A 532 2.95 35.88 -8.29
N ILE A 533 4.18 35.82 -7.77
CA ILE A 533 4.64 36.64 -6.66
C ILE A 533 5.81 37.53 -7.10
N ARG A 534 5.78 38.78 -6.68
CA ARG A 534 6.91 39.71 -6.78
C ARG A 534 7.38 40.06 -5.37
N ILE A 535 8.67 39.96 -5.12
CA ILE A 535 9.28 40.30 -3.84
C ILE A 535 10.22 41.50 -4.06
N ASP A 536 10.01 42.60 -3.35
CA ASP A 536 10.95 43.69 -3.32
C ASP A 536 12.15 43.30 -2.47
N LEU A 537 13.35 43.33 -3.05
CA LEU A 537 14.58 42.83 -2.41
C LEU A 537 15.05 43.70 -1.24
N GLN A 538 14.72 45.00 -1.25
CA GLN A 538 15.10 45.91 -0.20
C GLN A 538 14.15 45.85 1.00
N THR A 539 12.86 45.90 0.74
CA THR A 539 11.83 45.91 1.80
C THR A 539 11.40 44.51 2.22
N ARG A 540 11.68 43.49 1.40
CA ARG A 540 11.24 42.08 1.55
C ARG A 540 9.71 41.95 1.58
N GLN A 541 8.98 42.92 1.01
CA GLN A 541 7.54 42.83 0.86
C GLN A 541 7.14 41.93 -0.29
N PHE A 542 6.09 41.14 -0.08
CA PHE A 542 5.50 40.22 -1.05
C PHE A 542 4.28 40.88 -1.66
N GLU A 543 4.23 40.86 -2.97
CA GLU A 543 3.07 41.32 -3.74
C GLU A 543 2.68 40.23 -4.72
N SER A 544 1.41 39.81 -4.70
CA SER A 544 0.86 38.98 -5.77
C SER A 544 0.60 39.86 -6.99
N PHE A 545 0.88 39.35 -8.18
CA PHE A 545 0.47 40.03 -9.42
C PHE A 545 -0.28 39.05 -10.33
N ASP A 546 -1.40 39.53 -10.83
CA ASP A 546 -2.24 38.72 -11.71
C ASP A 546 -1.73 38.87 -13.14
N MET A 547 -1.59 37.70 -13.78
CA MET A 547 -1.20 37.62 -15.18
C MET A 547 -2.43 37.37 -16.05
N ASN A 548 -2.57 38.13 -17.14
CA ASN A 548 -3.63 37.88 -18.10
C ASN A 548 -3.30 36.72 -19.04
N TYR A 549 -3.61 35.52 -18.62
CA TYR A 549 -3.42 34.30 -19.41
C TYR A 549 -4.33 34.22 -20.66
N GLY A 550 -5.21 35.19 -20.89
CA GLY A 550 -6.12 35.22 -22.04
C GLY A 550 -5.38 35.16 -23.38
N LEU A 551 -4.19 35.80 -23.47
CA LEU A 551 -3.33 35.72 -24.64
C LEU A 551 -2.83 34.32 -24.92
N LEU A 552 -2.53 33.55 -23.87
CA LEU A 552 -1.93 32.24 -23.98
C LEU A 552 -2.94 31.12 -24.33
N LYS A 553 -4.24 31.37 -24.20
CA LYS A 553 -5.31 30.39 -24.57
C LYS A 553 -5.22 29.89 -26.01
N LYS A 554 -4.56 30.63 -26.88
CA LYS A 554 -4.34 30.24 -28.29
C LYS A 554 -3.18 29.26 -28.47
N TYR A 555 -2.31 29.12 -27.46
CA TYR A 555 -1.03 28.42 -27.56
C TYR A 555 -0.88 27.32 -26.52
N ILE A 556 -1.65 27.39 -25.42
CA ILE A 556 -1.70 26.37 -24.36
C ILE A 556 -3.16 26.20 -23.90
N ASP A 557 -3.51 25.02 -23.45
CA ASP A 557 -4.81 24.74 -22.80
C ASP A 557 -4.84 25.38 -21.40
N VAL A 558 -5.89 26.17 -21.12
CA VAL A 558 -6.06 26.86 -19.83
C VAL A 558 -7.36 26.39 -19.18
N PRO A 559 -7.36 25.93 -17.91
CA PRO A 559 -6.27 25.97 -16.92
C PRO A 559 -5.20 24.93 -17.21
N TYR A 560 -3.94 25.33 -17.07
CA TYR A 560 -2.80 24.49 -17.41
C TYR A 560 -1.77 24.46 -16.30
N ASP A 561 -1.21 23.27 -16.08
CA ASP A 561 -0.11 23.02 -15.14
C ASP A 561 1.22 23.09 -15.88
N HIS A 562 2.27 23.55 -15.21
CA HIS A 562 3.63 23.58 -15.68
C HIS A 562 3.84 24.45 -16.94
N VAL A 563 3.39 25.68 -16.84
CA VAL A 563 3.36 26.63 -17.98
C VAL A 563 4.75 27.05 -18.45
N TRP A 564 5.67 27.36 -17.53
CA TRP A 564 6.88 28.10 -17.79
C TRP A 564 8.11 27.20 -17.93
N SER A 565 9.11 27.72 -18.69
CA SER A 565 10.48 27.18 -18.70
C SER A 565 11.10 27.23 -17.30
N LYS A 566 12.14 26.43 -17.06
CA LYS A 566 12.83 26.34 -15.76
C LYS A 566 13.56 27.65 -15.42
N GLY A 567 14.21 28.25 -16.40
CA GLY A 567 14.83 29.54 -16.31
C GLY A 567 14.04 30.63 -17.04
N GLY A 568 14.36 31.87 -16.69
CA GLY A 568 13.83 33.06 -17.33
C GLY A 568 14.87 34.18 -17.30
N VAL A 569 14.65 35.22 -18.08
CA VAL A 569 15.60 36.32 -18.30
C VAL A 569 14.94 37.67 -18.03
N TRP A 570 15.63 38.57 -17.33
CA TRP A 570 15.26 39.96 -17.25
C TRP A 570 15.99 40.74 -18.38
N TYR A 571 15.21 41.29 -19.31
CA TYR A 571 15.74 42.06 -20.43
C TYR A 571 14.81 43.19 -20.83
N GLU A 572 15.32 44.38 -21.06
CA GLU A 572 14.59 45.60 -21.43
C GLU A 572 13.36 45.88 -20.55
N GLY A 573 13.49 45.73 -19.24
CA GLY A 573 12.41 46.03 -18.29
C GLY A 573 11.28 44.99 -18.23
N LYS A 574 11.43 43.80 -18.83
CA LYS A 574 10.47 42.72 -18.90
C LYS A 574 11.10 41.39 -18.46
N CYS A 575 10.25 40.50 -17.90
CA CYS A 575 10.58 39.12 -17.70
C CYS A 575 10.32 38.31 -18.98
N TRP A 576 11.31 37.55 -19.44
CA TRP A 576 11.22 36.71 -20.63
C TRP A 576 11.24 35.25 -20.22
N LEU A 577 10.26 34.49 -20.66
CA LEU A 577 10.01 33.08 -20.27
C LEU A 577 9.68 32.24 -21.49
N GLY A 578 10.17 31.02 -21.54
CA GLY A 578 9.72 30.02 -22.49
C GLY A 578 8.44 29.32 -22.04
N LEU A 579 7.63 28.87 -22.98
CA LEU A 579 6.46 28.01 -22.71
C LEU A 579 6.88 26.53 -22.79
N ARG A 580 6.52 25.75 -21.80
CA ARG A 580 6.90 24.31 -21.75
C ARG A 580 6.18 23.44 -22.76
N GLN A 581 5.03 23.86 -23.25
CA GLN A 581 4.23 23.06 -24.19
C GLN A 581 3.93 23.79 -25.52
N SER A 582 4.63 24.85 -25.77
CA SER A 582 4.52 25.58 -27.01
C SER A 582 5.91 26.11 -27.41
N ASN A 583 6.16 26.16 -28.71
CA ASN A 583 7.40 26.77 -29.25
C ASN A 583 7.32 28.30 -29.23
N GLY A 584 7.11 28.87 -28.05
CA GLY A 584 6.98 30.32 -27.89
C GLY A 584 7.70 30.85 -26.67
N ILE A 585 8.12 32.10 -26.79
CA ILE A 585 8.63 32.92 -25.69
C ILE A 585 7.59 33.95 -25.34
N VAL A 586 7.44 34.27 -24.07
CA VAL A 586 6.56 35.32 -23.59
C VAL A 586 7.38 36.35 -22.86
N SER A 587 7.22 37.64 -23.21
CA SER A 587 7.71 38.75 -22.41
C SER A 587 6.59 39.29 -21.52
N ILE A 588 6.92 39.53 -20.23
CA ILE A 588 5.95 39.93 -19.21
C ILE A 588 6.45 41.21 -18.54
N THR A 589 5.65 42.26 -18.56
CA THR A 589 5.94 43.49 -17.82
C THR A 589 5.82 43.28 -16.31
N PRO A 590 6.43 44.11 -15.46
CA PRO A 590 6.22 44.06 -14.01
C PRO A 590 4.75 44.23 -13.59
N GLY A 591 3.87 44.77 -14.46
CA GLY A 591 2.45 44.90 -14.26
C GLY A 591 1.61 43.69 -14.68
N GLY A 592 2.22 42.65 -15.30
CA GLY A 592 1.53 41.43 -15.73
C GLY A 592 1.06 41.42 -17.19
N ASP A 593 1.31 42.49 -17.97
CA ASP A 593 1.04 42.51 -19.41
C ASP A 593 1.98 41.59 -20.17
N MET A 594 1.45 40.85 -21.15
CA MET A 594 2.19 39.82 -21.88
C MET A 594 2.25 40.07 -23.37
N GLU A 595 3.39 39.74 -24.00
CA GLU A 595 3.53 39.62 -25.45
C GLU A 595 4.09 38.24 -25.80
N TYR A 596 3.55 37.59 -26.82
CA TYR A 596 3.95 36.27 -27.30
C TYR A 596 4.79 36.36 -28.56
N TYR A 597 5.90 35.66 -28.61
CA TYR A 597 6.82 35.54 -29.74
C TYR A 597 6.90 34.07 -30.17
N SER A 598 6.46 33.81 -31.40
CA SER A 598 6.57 32.47 -31.98
C SER A 598 8.00 32.18 -32.39
N ILE A 599 8.52 31.03 -32.01
CA ILE A 599 9.79 30.53 -32.50
C ILE A 599 9.46 29.43 -33.52
N ASP A 600 9.89 29.62 -34.75
CA ASP A 600 9.76 28.57 -35.78
C ASP A 600 10.79 27.45 -35.52
N ALA A 601 10.50 26.65 -34.51
CA ALA A 601 11.33 25.51 -34.07
C ALA A 601 10.56 24.22 -34.25
N LYS A 602 11.22 23.17 -34.69
CA LYS A 602 10.70 21.82 -34.65
C LYS A 602 10.89 21.33 -33.20
N GLY A 603 9.79 21.17 -32.49
CA GLY A 603 9.82 20.64 -31.12
C GLY A 603 8.66 21.13 -30.30
N GLU A 604 8.32 20.37 -29.24
CA GLU A 604 7.22 20.71 -28.36
C GLU A 604 7.78 21.31 -27.05
N GLY A 605 7.79 22.65 -26.99
CA GLY A 605 8.08 23.38 -25.77
C GLY A 605 9.55 23.69 -25.47
N ILE A 606 9.72 24.60 -24.52
CA ILE A 606 11.01 25.15 -24.09
C ILE A 606 11.33 24.69 -22.67
N ARG A 607 12.51 24.08 -22.49
CA ARG A 607 12.99 23.64 -21.17
C ARG A 607 13.58 24.79 -20.36
N ASP A 608 14.46 25.57 -21.02
CA ASP A 608 15.19 26.65 -20.40
C ASP A 608 15.51 27.76 -21.42
N ILE A 609 15.69 28.98 -20.91
CA ILE A 609 16.03 30.16 -21.71
C ILE A 609 17.07 30.99 -20.95
N THR A 610 18.11 31.41 -21.66
CA THR A 610 19.14 32.34 -21.16
C THR A 610 19.49 33.42 -22.18
N TYR A 611 20.16 34.48 -21.77
CA TYR A 611 20.51 35.63 -22.62
C TYR A 611 22.00 35.91 -22.57
N ASP A 612 22.62 36.12 -23.73
CA ASP A 612 24.07 36.32 -23.85
C ASP A 612 24.49 37.80 -23.94
N GLY A 613 23.58 38.72 -23.73
CA GLY A 613 23.79 40.16 -23.92
C GLY A 613 23.38 40.68 -25.30
N SER A 614 23.07 39.77 -26.25
CA SER A 614 22.67 40.11 -27.62
C SER A 614 21.49 39.26 -28.11
N ASN A 615 21.47 37.98 -27.76
CA ASN A 615 20.48 37.00 -28.23
C ASN A 615 20.02 36.09 -27.10
N PHE A 616 18.82 35.53 -27.26
CA PHE A 616 18.29 34.48 -26.39
C PHE A 616 18.78 33.12 -26.88
N TRP A 617 19.13 32.26 -25.93
CA TRP A 617 19.47 30.88 -26.17
C TRP A 617 18.43 29.97 -25.55
N ILE A 618 17.90 29.05 -26.35
CA ILE A 618 16.74 28.27 -26.04
C ILE A 618 17.17 26.81 -25.97
N VAL A 619 16.87 26.16 -24.85
CA VAL A 619 17.04 24.72 -24.62
C VAL A 619 15.68 24.05 -24.78
N PRO A 620 15.53 23.06 -25.70
CA PRO A 620 14.25 22.47 -25.99
C PRO A 620 13.79 21.48 -24.89
N MET A 621 12.48 21.24 -24.83
CA MET A 621 11.90 20.12 -24.06
C MET A 621 12.08 18.77 -24.78
N LEU A 622 12.02 18.76 -26.11
CA LEU A 622 12.18 17.59 -26.94
C LEU A 622 13.39 17.72 -27.86
N GLY A 623 14.13 16.62 -27.99
CA GLY A 623 15.34 16.57 -28.82
C GLY A 623 16.49 17.37 -28.25
N ALA A 624 17.42 17.76 -29.09
CA ALA A 624 18.64 18.47 -28.72
C ALA A 624 19.02 19.56 -29.73
N GLU A 625 18.03 20.25 -30.27
CA GLU A 625 18.25 21.44 -31.14
C GLU A 625 18.33 22.70 -30.28
N ILE A 626 19.52 23.18 -29.99
CA ILE A 626 19.74 24.46 -29.28
C ILE A 626 19.55 25.59 -30.25
N ILE A 627 18.74 26.61 -29.91
CA ILE A 627 18.38 27.71 -30.79
C ILE A 627 18.92 29.00 -30.20
N CYS A 628 19.66 29.76 -31.04
CA CYS A 628 19.98 31.15 -30.79
C CYS A 628 18.94 32.02 -31.52
N TRP A 629 18.21 32.83 -30.77
CA TRP A 629 17.06 33.63 -31.25
C TRP A 629 17.18 35.09 -30.81
N ASN A 630 16.65 35.98 -31.66
CA ASN A 630 16.62 37.42 -31.36
C ASN A 630 15.22 37.97 -31.66
N GLU A 631 14.69 38.83 -30.79
CA GLU A 631 13.31 39.30 -30.91
C GLU A 631 13.04 40.07 -32.24
N LYS A 632 14.05 40.75 -32.77
CA LYS A 632 13.97 41.58 -33.99
C LYS A 632 14.36 40.84 -35.27
N LYS A 633 15.28 39.86 -35.14
CA LYS A 633 15.88 39.14 -36.28
C LYS A 633 15.33 37.72 -36.46
N GLY A 634 14.61 37.22 -35.49
CA GLY A 634 14.20 35.81 -35.46
C GLY A 634 15.31 34.86 -35.12
N ILE A 635 15.32 33.65 -35.68
CA ILE A 635 16.36 32.65 -35.44
C ILE A 635 17.67 33.09 -36.08
N ILE A 636 18.71 33.19 -35.28
CA ILE A 636 20.05 33.53 -35.69
C ILE A 636 20.82 32.30 -36.09
N ASN A 637 20.74 31.24 -35.27
CA ASN A 637 21.45 30.00 -35.51
C ASN A 637 20.77 28.80 -34.85
N ARG A 638 21.09 27.60 -35.32
CA ARG A 638 20.60 26.32 -34.80
C ARG A 638 21.80 25.37 -34.60
N PHE A 639 21.84 24.69 -33.48
CA PHE A 639 22.91 23.78 -33.10
C PHE A 639 22.32 22.41 -32.82
N TYR A 640 22.72 21.39 -33.57
CA TYR A 640 22.18 20.04 -33.50
C TYR A 640 23.17 19.08 -32.86
N CYS A 641 22.74 18.32 -31.85
CA CYS A 641 23.47 17.19 -31.30
C CYS A 641 22.99 15.91 -32.03
N GLN A 642 23.82 15.41 -32.98
CA GLN A 642 23.45 14.29 -33.86
C GLN A 642 23.30 12.95 -33.15
N ASP A 643 23.82 12.80 -31.95
CA ASP A 643 23.74 11.58 -31.14
C ASP A 643 22.50 11.48 -30.24
N ILE A 644 21.60 12.44 -30.33
CA ILE A 644 20.39 12.48 -29.51
C ILE A 644 19.16 12.25 -30.40
N ASP A 645 18.29 11.32 -29.97
CA ASP A 645 17.01 11.10 -30.63
C ASP A 645 16.16 12.38 -30.59
N GLY A 646 15.58 12.76 -31.71
CA GLY A 646 14.73 13.94 -31.86
C GLY A 646 13.47 13.91 -30.95
N ASN A 647 13.06 12.75 -30.46
CA ASN A 647 11.94 12.59 -29.53
C ASN A 647 12.38 12.47 -28.06
N ALA A 648 13.68 12.51 -27.76
CA ALA A 648 14.19 12.41 -26.41
C ALA A 648 13.73 13.61 -25.56
N LYS A 649 13.07 13.35 -24.41
CA LYS A 649 12.55 14.40 -23.52
C LYS A 649 13.55 14.80 -22.45
N GLY A 650 13.71 16.14 -22.26
CA GLY A 650 14.45 16.69 -21.12
C GLY A 650 15.94 16.27 -21.08
N VAL A 651 16.60 16.27 -22.23
CA VAL A 651 18.00 15.82 -22.37
C VAL A 651 18.98 16.74 -21.63
N PHE A 652 18.70 18.04 -21.66
CA PHE A 652 19.47 19.08 -20.98
C PHE A 652 18.66 19.73 -19.86
N THR A 653 19.33 20.12 -18.78
CA THR A 653 18.66 20.77 -17.64
C THR A 653 18.56 22.28 -17.81
N GLY A 654 19.51 22.91 -18.50
CA GLY A 654 19.52 24.36 -18.73
C GLY A 654 20.78 24.85 -19.43
N ALA A 655 20.99 26.18 -19.47
CA ALA A 655 22.10 26.82 -20.10
C ALA A 655 22.70 27.95 -19.26
N LEU A 656 24.03 28.10 -19.35
CA LEU A 656 24.82 29.19 -18.75
C LEU A 656 25.64 29.94 -19.81
N CYS A 657 25.67 31.25 -19.68
CA CYS A 657 26.48 32.11 -20.57
C CYS A 657 27.75 32.58 -19.89
N THR A 658 28.86 32.44 -20.56
CA THR A 658 30.13 33.15 -20.26
C THR A 658 30.49 34.10 -21.40
N ILE A 659 31.61 34.81 -21.29
CA ILE A 659 31.99 35.83 -22.28
C ILE A 659 32.02 35.25 -23.70
N ASP A 660 32.71 34.13 -23.91
CA ASP A 660 32.91 33.55 -25.25
C ASP A 660 32.03 32.32 -25.56
N PHE A 661 31.43 31.69 -24.53
CA PHE A 661 30.82 30.40 -24.69
C PHE A 661 29.40 30.35 -24.07
N MET A 662 28.57 29.59 -24.71
CA MET A 662 27.33 29.05 -24.15
C MET A 662 27.58 27.63 -23.67
N TRP A 663 27.14 27.32 -22.44
CA TRP A 663 27.29 26.04 -21.79
C TRP A 663 25.91 25.42 -21.62
N ILE A 664 25.64 24.29 -22.31
CA ILE A 664 24.39 23.55 -22.21
C ILE A 664 24.62 22.39 -21.27
N LEU A 665 23.83 22.33 -20.23
CA LEU A 665 24.06 21.49 -19.05
C LEU A 665 23.26 20.20 -19.13
N PRO A 666 23.84 19.05 -18.74
CA PRO A 666 23.20 17.76 -18.86
C PRO A 666 22.05 17.55 -17.90
N SER A 667 21.01 16.83 -18.35
CA SER A 667 19.99 16.24 -17.52
C SER A 667 19.99 14.70 -17.64
N LYS A 668 20.06 14.18 -18.87
CA LYS A 668 20.04 12.75 -19.20
C LYS A 668 21.22 12.29 -20.05
N VAL A 669 22.17 13.15 -20.32
CA VAL A 669 23.41 12.83 -21.06
C VAL A 669 24.62 12.98 -20.15
N ASN A 670 25.70 12.29 -20.47
CA ASN A 670 26.93 12.27 -19.70
C ASN A 670 27.98 13.32 -20.18
N TYR A 671 27.52 14.43 -20.71
CA TYR A 671 28.42 15.51 -21.15
C TYR A 671 27.79 16.90 -20.99
N VAL A 672 28.63 17.90 -20.73
CA VAL A 672 28.32 19.32 -20.89
C VAL A 672 28.68 19.73 -22.33
N LEU A 673 27.74 20.38 -23.03
CA LEU A 673 27.99 20.88 -24.37
C LEU A 673 28.43 22.35 -24.29
N ARG A 674 29.63 22.66 -24.78
CA ARG A 674 30.16 24.02 -24.92
C ARG A 674 30.03 24.50 -26.36
N ILE A 675 29.41 25.66 -26.58
CA ILE A 675 29.23 26.28 -27.89
C ILE A 675 29.95 27.63 -27.90
N ASN A 676 30.86 27.82 -28.84
CA ASN A 676 31.49 29.14 -29.05
C ASN A 676 30.44 30.07 -29.71
N LYS A 677 30.19 31.23 -29.09
CA LYS A 677 29.11 32.16 -29.53
C LYS A 677 29.43 32.82 -30.86
N ILE A 678 30.69 32.97 -31.22
CA ILE A 678 31.14 33.64 -32.45
C ILE A 678 31.27 32.63 -33.59
N THR A 679 32.02 31.54 -33.39
CA THR A 679 32.31 30.57 -34.43
C THR A 679 31.23 29.50 -34.61
N GLY A 680 30.38 29.29 -33.62
CA GLY A 680 29.40 28.21 -33.60
C GLY A 680 30.01 26.82 -33.35
N GLU A 681 31.31 26.73 -33.03
CA GLU A 681 31.96 25.45 -32.74
C GLU A 681 31.39 24.84 -31.48
N MET A 682 31.01 23.55 -31.58
CA MET A 682 30.46 22.74 -30.48
C MET A 682 31.52 21.77 -29.98
N ARG A 683 31.66 21.69 -28.64
CA ARG A 683 32.55 20.72 -27.98
C ARG A 683 31.83 20.04 -26.84
N LYS A 684 31.86 18.69 -26.81
CA LYS A 684 31.36 17.86 -25.70
C LYS A 684 32.47 17.68 -24.65
N ILE A 685 32.12 17.90 -23.40
CA ILE A 685 32.97 17.69 -22.24
C ILE A 685 32.32 16.58 -21.43
N TYR A 686 32.88 15.37 -21.53
CA TYR A 686 32.31 14.18 -20.95
C TYR A 686 32.51 14.13 -19.44
N ILE A 687 31.45 13.76 -18.73
CA ILE A 687 31.42 13.50 -17.29
C ILE A 687 31.48 11.99 -17.11
N SER A 688 32.32 11.47 -16.23
CA SER A 688 32.39 10.06 -15.89
C SER A 688 31.22 9.70 -14.97
N ILE A 689 30.10 9.35 -15.56
CA ILE A 689 28.88 8.95 -14.86
C ILE A 689 28.64 7.48 -15.16
N ASP A 690 28.18 6.72 -14.17
CA ASP A 690 27.65 5.38 -14.40
C ASP A 690 26.43 5.47 -15.32
N THR A 691 26.53 4.90 -16.51
CA THR A 691 25.45 4.92 -17.52
C THR A 691 24.17 4.25 -17.03
N ASN A 692 24.24 3.34 -16.07
CA ASN A 692 23.05 2.72 -15.45
C ASN A 692 22.20 3.74 -14.68
N ALA A 693 22.79 4.82 -14.17
CA ALA A 693 22.03 5.91 -13.54
C ALA A 693 21.16 6.69 -14.54
N ILE A 694 21.55 6.69 -15.84
CA ILE A 694 20.82 7.35 -16.92
C ILE A 694 19.62 6.51 -17.37
N GLU A 695 19.73 5.17 -17.35
CA GLU A 695 18.70 4.24 -17.80
C GLU A 695 17.45 4.20 -16.88
N CYS A 696 17.60 4.63 -15.61
CA CYS A 696 16.48 4.72 -14.68
C CYS A 696 15.50 5.88 -14.96
N GLY A 697 15.67 6.62 -16.05
CA GLY A 697 14.70 7.62 -16.55
C GLY A 697 14.63 8.95 -15.78
N GLY A 698 15.42 9.12 -14.71
CA GLY A 698 15.51 10.33 -13.89
C GLY A 698 16.43 11.41 -14.47
N GLU A 699 16.26 12.66 -14.01
CA GLU A 699 17.23 13.74 -14.25
C GLU A 699 18.47 13.50 -13.37
N LEU A 700 19.68 13.67 -13.93
CA LEU A 700 20.93 13.53 -13.16
C LEU A 700 21.14 14.70 -12.22
N PHE A 701 20.88 15.91 -12.74
CA PHE A 701 21.10 17.16 -12.05
C PHE A 701 19.85 18.04 -12.14
N SER A 702 19.47 18.63 -11.01
CA SER A 702 18.30 19.52 -10.93
C SER A 702 18.66 20.98 -10.94
N TRP A 703 19.85 21.32 -10.45
CA TRP A 703 20.27 22.68 -10.26
C TRP A 703 21.74 22.88 -10.65
N TYR A 704 22.10 24.10 -11.02
CA TYR A 704 23.44 24.48 -11.43
C TYR A 704 23.76 25.92 -11.05
N GLN A 705 25.04 26.19 -10.87
CA GLN A 705 25.51 27.53 -10.58
C GLN A 705 26.90 27.76 -11.20
N LEU A 706 27.08 28.94 -11.85
CA LEU A 706 28.39 29.43 -12.25
C LEU A 706 28.96 30.30 -11.13
N ARG A 707 30.13 29.99 -10.65
CA ARG A 707 30.88 30.80 -9.68
C ARG A 707 32.34 30.89 -10.08
N GLU A 708 32.86 32.12 -10.12
CA GLU A 708 34.22 32.35 -10.57
C GLU A 708 34.48 31.66 -11.92
N ASN A 709 35.36 30.68 -11.96
CA ASN A 709 35.71 29.92 -13.14
C ASN A 709 35.18 28.48 -13.11
N SER A 710 34.20 28.16 -12.24
CA SER A 710 33.66 26.81 -12.13
C SER A 710 32.15 26.78 -12.29
N ILE A 711 31.64 25.77 -13.05
CA ILE A 711 30.25 25.39 -13.12
C ILE A 711 30.04 24.25 -12.13
N TYR A 712 29.13 24.44 -11.20
CA TYR A 712 28.69 23.40 -10.26
C TYR A 712 27.36 22.83 -10.72
N LEU A 713 27.28 21.48 -10.83
CA LEU A 713 26.04 20.73 -11.08
C LEU A 713 25.66 20.03 -9.80
N PHE A 714 24.44 20.26 -9.34
CA PHE A 714 23.93 19.71 -8.09
C PHE A 714 23.03 18.49 -8.34
N PRO A 715 23.15 17.46 -7.50
CA PRO A 715 22.53 16.17 -7.71
C PRO A 715 20.99 16.22 -7.60
N TYR A 716 20.34 15.50 -8.52
CA TYR A 716 18.92 15.11 -8.41
C TYR A 716 18.81 13.60 -8.26
N SER A 717 19.38 12.81 -9.14
CA SER A 717 19.52 11.36 -9.04
C SER A 717 20.97 10.87 -9.09
N TYR A 718 21.91 11.75 -9.43
CA TYR A 718 23.35 11.47 -9.36
C TYR A 718 23.93 11.89 -7.99
N PRO A 719 24.84 11.13 -7.39
CA PRO A 719 25.17 11.27 -5.97
C PRO A 719 26.17 12.35 -5.59
N GLU A 720 26.81 12.99 -6.56
CA GLU A 720 27.94 13.88 -6.33
C GLU A 720 27.68 15.25 -6.91
N ILE A 721 28.21 16.29 -6.29
CA ILE A 721 28.32 17.60 -6.95
C ILE A 721 29.47 17.53 -7.96
N ILE A 722 29.18 17.92 -9.20
CA ILE A 722 30.19 18.03 -10.25
C ILE A 722 30.66 19.46 -10.31
N GLU A 723 31.97 19.67 -10.23
CA GLU A 723 32.65 20.95 -10.47
C GLU A 723 33.42 20.89 -11.79
N LEU A 724 32.99 21.67 -12.77
CA LEU A 724 33.66 21.84 -14.07
C LEU A 724 34.40 23.20 -14.10
N ASP A 725 35.72 23.20 -14.13
CA ASP A 725 36.48 24.41 -14.38
C ASP A 725 36.37 24.82 -15.86
N ILE A 726 35.84 26.02 -16.12
CA ILE A 726 35.54 26.49 -17.49
C ILE A 726 36.79 26.89 -18.30
N ILE A 727 37.96 27.05 -17.67
CA ILE A 727 39.23 27.42 -18.30
C ILE A 727 39.99 26.16 -18.66
N SER A 728 40.30 25.33 -17.69
CA SER A 728 41.07 24.09 -17.87
C SER A 728 40.24 22.92 -18.40
N LEU A 729 38.95 22.98 -18.28
CA LEU A 729 37.98 21.92 -18.58
C LEU A 729 38.13 20.66 -17.70
N ASN A 730 38.83 20.79 -16.57
CA ASN A 730 38.95 19.72 -15.60
C ASN A 730 37.66 19.57 -14.81
N ILE A 731 37.33 18.30 -14.52
CA ILE A 731 36.12 17.93 -13.74
C ILE A 731 36.58 17.37 -12.40
N LYS A 732 35.98 17.86 -11.33
CA LYS A 732 36.10 17.29 -9.99
C LYS A 732 34.75 16.75 -9.55
N TYR A 733 34.81 15.67 -8.80
CA TYR A 733 33.67 14.97 -8.24
C TYR A 733 33.69 15.12 -6.73
N HIS A 734 32.63 15.64 -6.16
CA HIS A 734 32.52 15.91 -4.73
C HIS A 734 31.40 15.10 -4.14
N PRO A 735 31.69 13.93 -3.52
CA PRO A 735 30.69 13.17 -2.78
C PRO A 735 30.26 14.00 -1.56
N ILE A 736 28.94 14.11 -1.36
CA ILE A 736 28.39 14.76 -0.17
C ILE A 736 28.12 13.68 0.86
N GLU A 737 29.00 13.57 1.86
CA GLU A 737 28.88 12.61 2.94
C GLU A 737 28.06 13.19 4.09
N LEU A 738 27.07 12.44 4.56
CA LEU A 738 26.33 12.73 5.78
C LEU A 738 27.09 12.14 6.98
N GLU A 739 27.27 12.92 8.04
CA GLU A 739 27.78 12.41 9.32
C GLU A 739 26.81 11.39 9.91
N GLU A 740 27.34 10.45 10.71
CA GLU A 740 26.57 9.32 11.26
C GLU A 740 25.35 9.75 12.10
N ASN A 741 25.47 10.81 12.89
CA ASN A 741 24.37 11.38 13.67
C ASN A 741 23.26 11.99 12.79
N ILE A 742 23.62 12.56 11.63
CA ILE A 742 22.67 13.08 10.63
C ILE A 742 22.00 11.91 9.92
N ARG A 743 22.73 10.86 9.56
CA ARG A 743 22.16 9.61 9.01
C ARG A 743 21.14 9.00 9.96
N LYS A 744 21.45 8.95 11.25
CA LYS A 744 20.53 8.49 12.30
C LYS A 744 19.24 9.30 12.32
N LYS A 745 19.36 10.62 12.24
CA LYS A 745 18.20 11.52 12.25
C LYS A 745 17.33 11.35 11.00
N GLU A 746 17.92 11.28 9.83
CA GLU A 746 17.19 11.05 8.57
C GLU A 746 16.48 9.72 8.54
N PHE A 747 17.13 8.67 9.05
CA PHE A 747 16.54 7.35 9.20
C PHE A 747 15.29 7.39 10.09
N LEU A 748 15.35 8.06 11.25
CA LEU A 748 14.19 8.22 12.14
C LEU A 748 13.06 8.99 11.46
N LEU A 749 13.37 10.01 10.66
CA LEU A 749 12.37 10.77 9.91
C LEU A 749 11.70 9.92 8.81
N GLN A 750 12.45 9.07 8.10
CA GLN A 750 11.87 8.12 7.14
C GLN A 750 10.93 7.11 7.82
N MET A 751 11.31 6.63 9.00
CA MET A 751 10.48 5.72 9.78
C MET A 751 9.14 6.35 10.18
N GLN A 752 9.13 7.64 10.51
CA GLN A 752 7.91 8.41 10.80
C GLN A 752 7.00 8.52 9.57
N LYS A 753 7.57 8.66 8.39
CA LYS A 753 6.87 8.83 7.11
C LYS A 753 5.97 7.64 6.75
N PHE A 754 6.38 6.43 7.10
CA PHE A 754 5.63 5.20 6.82
C PHE A 754 4.69 4.76 7.96
N ASP A 755 4.41 5.64 8.93
CA ASP A 755 3.73 5.28 10.19
C ASP A 755 4.44 4.13 10.95
N MET A 756 5.74 3.98 10.67
CA MET A 756 6.59 2.91 11.20
C MET A 756 7.07 3.20 12.63
N HIS A 757 6.70 4.36 13.19
CA HIS A 757 7.10 4.74 14.53
C HIS A 757 6.68 3.69 15.55
N THR A 758 5.42 3.24 15.46
CA THR A 758 4.91 2.24 16.37
C THR A 758 5.58 0.89 16.16
N LEU A 759 5.84 0.49 14.90
CA LEU A 759 6.62 -0.72 14.61
C LEU A 759 8.07 -0.56 15.09
N ASN A 760 8.68 0.62 14.95
CA ASN A 760 10.02 0.89 15.45
C ASN A 760 10.07 0.94 16.97
N ASP A 761 9.07 1.56 17.63
CA ASP A 761 8.92 1.51 19.08
C ASP A 761 8.61 0.09 19.58
N CYS A 762 7.88 -0.71 18.76
CA CYS A 762 7.72 -2.14 18.98
C CYS A 762 9.04 -2.92 18.85
N ILE A 763 10.00 -2.42 18.08
CA ILE A 763 11.21 -3.14 17.73
C ILE A 763 12.34 -2.75 18.68
N TYR A 764 12.67 -1.46 18.79
CA TYR A 764 13.76 -0.96 19.63
C TYR A 764 13.62 0.53 19.96
N LYS A 765 13.93 0.90 21.20
CA LYS A 765 14.12 2.31 21.60
C LYS A 765 15.37 2.93 20.98
N ASP A 766 16.33 2.11 20.57
CA ASP A 766 17.60 2.53 20.00
C ASP A 766 17.65 2.16 18.51
N THR A 767 18.17 3.06 17.70
CA THR A 767 18.25 2.94 16.25
C THR A 767 19.27 1.86 15.85
N ILE A 768 18.83 0.85 15.11
CA ILE A 768 19.69 -0.22 14.59
C ILE A 768 20.07 0.12 13.14
N PHE A 769 21.35 0.13 12.86
CA PHE A 769 21.87 0.53 11.54
C PHE A 769 22.49 -0.62 10.76
N SER A 770 22.86 -1.71 11.42
CA SER A 770 23.50 -2.85 10.78
C SER A 770 22.84 -4.18 11.13
N LEU A 771 23.03 -5.18 10.29
CA LEU A 771 22.61 -6.55 10.55
C LEU A 771 23.31 -7.14 11.77
N GLU A 772 24.54 -6.72 12.03
CA GLU A 772 25.32 -7.07 13.22
C GLU A 772 24.66 -6.55 14.51
N GLU A 773 24.29 -5.25 14.53
CA GLU A 773 23.60 -4.66 15.68
C GLU A 773 22.24 -5.32 15.92
N PHE A 774 21.52 -5.63 14.83
CA PHE A 774 20.25 -6.33 14.92
C PHE A 774 20.42 -7.74 15.49
N SER A 775 21.35 -8.51 14.98
CA SER A 775 21.63 -9.85 15.48
C SER A 775 21.99 -9.85 16.96
N ASN A 776 22.86 -8.92 17.38
CA ASN A 776 23.22 -8.75 18.78
C ASN A 776 22.02 -8.39 19.67
N SER A 777 21.07 -7.62 19.17
CA SER A 777 19.85 -7.26 19.89
C SER A 777 18.89 -8.45 20.01
N VAL A 778 18.74 -9.27 18.98
CA VAL A 778 17.93 -10.49 19.01
C VAL A 778 18.46 -11.48 20.07
N MET A 779 19.79 -11.57 20.22
CA MET A 779 20.40 -12.40 21.24
C MET A 779 20.12 -11.94 22.68
N ARG A 780 19.79 -10.65 22.87
CA ARG A 780 19.48 -10.04 24.17
C ARG A 780 17.97 -9.84 24.39
N ASP A 781 17.14 -10.29 23.45
CA ASP A 781 15.70 -10.11 23.55
C ASP A 781 15.10 -10.90 24.71
N THR A 782 14.12 -10.30 25.41
CA THR A 782 13.47 -10.87 26.61
C THR A 782 11.96 -10.92 26.43
N GLU A 783 11.29 -11.77 27.22
CA GLU A 783 9.82 -11.87 27.23
C GLU A 783 9.15 -10.53 27.58
N ASP A 784 9.74 -9.76 28.50
CA ASP A 784 9.22 -8.42 28.88
C ASP A 784 9.26 -7.45 27.68
N LEU A 785 10.34 -7.46 26.89
CA LEU A 785 10.43 -6.65 25.66
C LEU A 785 9.43 -7.11 24.62
N GLN A 786 9.23 -8.40 24.47
CA GLN A 786 8.23 -8.96 23.54
C GLN A 786 6.81 -8.57 23.97
N LEU A 787 6.51 -8.66 25.28
CA LEU A 787 5.21 -8.25 25.79
C LEU A 787 4.96 -6.75 25.57
N HIS A 788 5.97 -5.92 25.81
CA HIS A 788 5.88 -4.49 25.55
C HIS A 788 5.60 -4.20 24.08
N ARG A 789 6.32 -4.86 23.14
CA ARG A 789 6.07 -4.73 21.69
C ARG A 789 4.67 -5.19 21.28
N LYS A 790 4.16 -6.29 21.86
CA LYS A 790 2.77 -6.72 21.64
C LYS A 790 1.75 -5.66 22.07
N GLN A 791 1.96 -5.01 23.20
CA GLN A 791 1.07 -3.94 23.68
C GLN A 791 1.02 -2.75 22.70
N LEU A 792 2.14 -2.41 22.09
CA LEU A 792 2.18 -1.36 21.07
C LEU A 792 1.40 -1.73 19.79
N MET A 793 1.26 -3.03 19.48
CA MET A 793 0.48 -3.51 18.34
C MET A 793 -1.03 -3.33 18.51
N ASN A 794 -1.54 -3.03 19.72
CA ASN A 794 -2.96 -2.69 19.97
C ASN A 794 -3.45 -1.48 19.14
N LYS A 795 -2.54 -0.63 18.68
CA LYS A 795 -2.87 0.45 17.74
C LYS A 795 -3.35 -0.07 16.38
N TYR A 796 -2.87 -1.24 15.95
CA TYR A 796 -3.13 -1.78 14.61
C TYR A 796 -4.24 -2.80 14.58
N ALA A 797 -4.56 -3.44 15.69
CA ALA A 797 -5.65 -4.40 15.78
C ALA A 797 -6.25 -4.45 17.19
N THR A 798 -7.54 -4.74 17.24
CA THR A 798 -8.26 -5.10 18.46
C THR A 798 -8.04 -6.59 18.76
N ASN A 799 -8.02 -6.98 20.03
CA ASN A 799 -7.89 -8.40 20.44
C ASN A 799 -6.63 -9.08 19.88
N VAL A 800 -5.46 -8.45 20.09
CA VAL A 800 -4.15 -8.98 19.66
C VAL A 800 -3.63 -10.15 20.52
N ASP A 801 -4.41 -10.64 21.45
CA ASP A 801 -4.13 -11.76 22.36
C ASP A 801 -4.45 -13.14 21.74
N GLY A 802 -4.93 -13.18 20.50
CA GLY A 802 -5.30 -14.42 19.82
C GLY A 802 -6.72 -14.90 20.10
N ASN A 803 -7.62 -14.00 20.55
CA ASN A 803 -9.00 -14.32 20.93
C ASN A 803 -10.06 -13.65 20.04
N SER A 804 -9.66 -13.08 18.89
CA SER A 804 -10.59 -12.38 17.98
C SER A 804 -11.75 -13.29 17.53
N GLY A 805 -11.46 -14.55 17.21
CA GLY A 805 -12.49 -15.50 16.77
C GLY A 805 -13.62 -15.69 17.76
N ASN A 806 -13.31 -15.85 19.05
CA ASN A 806 -14.32 -15.95 20.11
C ASN A 806 -15.11 -14.64 20.26
N MET A 807 -14.42 -13.49 20.22
CA MET A 807 -15.08 -12.19 20.33
C MET A 807 -16.05 -11.93 19.15
N ILE A 808 -15.61 -12.27 17.93
CA ILE A 808 -16.45 -12.16 16.72
C ILE A 808 -17.69 -13.07 16.89
N TRP A 809 -17.48 -14.34 17.22
CA TRP A 809 -18.59 -15.30 17.36
C TRP A 809 -19.60 -14.86 18.43
N HIS A 810 -19.13 -14.49 19.62
CA HIS A 810 -20.01 -14.02 20.70
C HIS A 810 -20.78 -12.76 20.32
N SER A 811 -20.13 -11.78 19.70
CA SER A 811 -20.78 -10.54 19.24
C SER A 811 -21.91 -10.82 18.24
N LEU A 812 -21.66 -11.71 17.25
CA LEU A 812 -22.68 -12.09 16.26
C LEU A 812 -23.90 -12.78 16.90
N MET A 813 -23.65 -13.65 17.88
CA MET A 813 -24.71 -14.40 18.58
C MET A 813 -25.49 -13.56 19.61
N GLU A 814 -24.91 -12.44 20.08
CA GLU A 814 -25.60 -11.48 20.96
C GLU A 814 -26.50 -10.53 20.15
N ASP A 815 -25.99 -10.04 18.99
CA ASP A 815 -26.78 -9.19 18.08
C ASP A 815 -28.08 -9.86 17.64
N ASP A 816 -28.06 -11.17 17.46
CA ASP A 816 -29.21 -11.98 17.04
C ASP A 816 -30.34 -12.05 18.13
N LYS A 817 -29.95 -12.00 19.42
CA LYS A 817 -30.92 -11.94 20.53
C LYS A 817 -31.66 -10.59 20.63
N GLY A 818 -31.04 -9.52 20.11
CA GLY A 818 -31.59 -8.15 20.13
C GLY A 818 -32.65 -7.88 19.06
N ILE A 819 -32.73 -8.72 18.02
CA ILE A 819 -33.72 -8.60 16.93
C ILE A 819 -35.08 -9.29 17.29
N GLY A 820 -35.08 -10.12 18.34
CA GLY A 820 -36.26 -10.88 18.79
C GLY A 820 -37.10 -10.21 19.88
N ASN A 821 -36.86 -8.95 20.25
CA ASN A 821 -37.63 -8.20 21.23
C ASN A 821 -38.34 -7.00 20.60
#